data_44303396e9156be77b84548fa903becd
#
_entry.id   44303396e9156be77b84548fa903becd
#
_cell.length_a   1.000
_cell.length_b   1.000
_cell.length_c   1.000
_cell.angle_alpha   90.00
_cell.angle_beta   90.00
_cell.angle_gamma   90.00
#
_symmetry.space_group_name_H-M   'P 1'
#
loop_
_entity.id
_entity.type
_entity.pdbx_description
1 polymer ?
#
loop_
_entity_poly.entity_id
_entity_poly.type
_entity_poly.pdbx_seq_one_letter_code
_entity_poly.pdbx_strand_id
1 'polypeptide(L)'
;MNLIKIAMLSVLSFCSALLAQAEPNINGESGYINMPSGRIEADGTFRMGYSFAKPYSSIWSSITLLPRVELYARYVRIMGIPGFANNSAYGDYKDKVASGKVLLLEEDWDMPSLAFGINDVQGTGLFRSSYLAASKQFGALDATLGVGTGRISGAFAGARYTPAEWGGVALVVEYDANNYKQDKGATQTGVGQRKKGIGLAVDYRWGWLGSQLAFRDGKPGINAYASVPLEAKEFIPKLDEPAPDTEVMVRPSLEQWDTDPQYRRALIERLLKQDFKNIHLKVSGHVVEATLTNTRISLASRAVGRAARSILLRAPLGTREIRIHYTVSGMPFATYTFFDAERLQRYFNGLESRKQLAPYVAIDYAEPQKSAGSEAILDGLEQEYFQTHLDSNEGDIVSFRGEGAGLDKIRVAPGLGIYFNDPSGAFRYEVFANAAIEKQAGTGLFLKATTQLTVNQNVSGVTNPSNSLLPHVRTDVADYKKNGNVKLTQALVNQFFHPEQRVYARASAGLYEEMFGGTGGQVLYYPARAPWAFDVSVDALKQRNVGGWMGFRNYSTTTALAALHYRLPISGMTATARTGRFLAGDLGTRLEMKRRFRSGFQVGAWYTLTNGNDITSPGTPAKPYHDKGVFMSIPLGSMLTKDTQPTPRIAISPWTRDVGQMAASPGDLYDIMEPVYTNMRDRDGLQYFGDLDDSYDQPRKPTVVDRIQWANWKEDRSHVLDGLTSADTWLQVGMGLGVAALSGSLDKPADRWAVRHTGSRFSKAVAGVGNNLPLAAGGIAGLLALDDSDQRRSAASFTALEAGLVGMLASEAGKYVVGRSRPQAGMGSSDFHPLRSSNDAAGFPSGHATAMWAMVTPYAKEYQTPWLYGLAAVTNLARVADRQHFVSDTVG
;
A
#
# COMPACT_ATOMS: atom_id res chain seq x y z
N MET A 1 34.52 -16.92 20.67
CA MET A 1 34.61 -17.86 19.53
C MET A 1 33.25 -18.25 18.93
N ASN A 2 32.14 -17.98 19.61
CA ASN A 2 30.79 -18.31 19.07
C ASN A 2 30.14 -17.18 18.22
N LEU A 3 30.53 -15.93 18.41
CA LEU A 3 30.01 -14.81 17.62
C LEU A 3 30.52 -14.80 16.16
N ILE A 4 31.75 -15.28 15.94
CA ILE A 4 32.32 -15.36 14.58
C ILE A 4 31.73 -16.54 13.79
N LYS A 5 31.33 -17.63 14.45
CA LYS A 5 30.63 -18.75 13.78
C LYS A 5 29.18 -18.41 13.41
N ILE A 6 28.49 -17.58 14.20
CA ILE A 6 27.13 -17.13 13.89
C ILE A 6 27.18 -16.11 12.75
N ALA A 7 28.16 -15.22 12.71
CA ALA A 7 28.37 -14.30 11.58
C ALA A 7 28.73 -15.03 10.27
N MET A 8 29.52 -16.13 10.35
CA MET A 8 29.84 -16.94 9.17
C MET A 8 28.65 -17.79 8.66
N LEU A 9 27.78 -18.30 9.54
CA LEU A 9 26.59 -19.04 9.10
C LEU A 9 25.53 -18.14 8.49
N SER A 10 25.41 -16.90 8.92
CA SER A 10 24.53 -15.92 8.27
C SER A 10 25.03 -15.47 6.89
N VAL A 11 26.34 -15.54 6.65
CA VAL A 11 26.95 -15.23 5.34
C VAL A 11 26.79 -16.39 4.34
N LEU A 12 26.71 -17.64 4.81
CA LEU A 12 26.60 -18.83 3.94
C LEU A 12 25.17 -19.15 3.47
N SER A 13 24.13 -18.55 4.08
CA SER A 13 22.74 -18.72 3.61
C SER A 13 22.32 -17.79 2.47
N PHE A 14 23.20 -16.95 1.96
CA PHE A 14 22.94 -15.99 0.88
C PHE A 14 23.49 -16.36 -0.50
N CYS A 15 23.88 -17.60 -0.71
CA CYS A 15 24.09 -18.13 -2.06
C CYS A 15 22.75 -18.57 -2.69
N SER A 16 21.79 -17.67 -2.74
CA SER A 16 20.64 -17.81 -3.62
C SER A 16 21.01 -17.32 -5.02
N ALA A 17 20.61 -18.06 -6.03
CA ALA A 17 20.86 -17.82 -7.44
C ALA A 17 21.00 -16.31 -7.78
N LEU A 18 22.07 -15.98 -8.51
CA LEU A 18 22.32 -14.67 -9.10
C LEU A 18 21.20 -14.34 -10.14
N LEU A 19 20.03 -13.99 -9.66
CA LEU A 19 19.05 -13.27 -10.45
C LEU A 19 19.61 -11.86 -10.64
N ALA A 20 19.59 -11.34 -11.86
CA ALA A 20 20.05 -10.00 -12.15
C ALA A 20 19.31 -9.00 -11.26
N GLN A 21 20.02 -8.43 -10.30
CA GLN A 21 19.44 -7.45 -9.38
C GLN A 21 19.24 -6.13 -10.13
N ALA A 22 18.03 -5.57 -9.99
CA ALA A 22 17.67 -4.31 -10.62
C ALA A 22 18.13 -3.13 -9.77
N GLU A 23 19.41 -2.76 -9.84
CA GLU A 23 19.98 -1.67 -9.04
C GLU A 23 19.34 -0.31 -9.37
N PRO A 24 19.21 0.62 -8.40
CA PRO A 24 18.62 1.92 -8.62
C PRO A 24 19.60 2.90 -9.28
N ASN A 25 19.12 3.64 -10.26
CA ASN A 25 19.82 4.80 -10.81
C ASN A 25 19.76 6.01 -9.84
N ILE A 26 20.36 7.14 -10.19
CA ILE A 26 20.38 8.36 -9.35
C ILE A 26 18.99 8.96 -9.08
N ASN A 27 17.94 8.52 -9.79
CA ASN A 27 16.57 8.96 -9.59
C ASN A 27 15.77 8.04 -8.66
N GLY A 28 16.37 6.91 -8.26
CA GLY A 28 15.73 5.87 -7.42
C GLY A 28 14.98 4.80 -8.21
N GLU A 29 14.94 4.88 -9.51
CA GLU A 29 14.36 3.92 -10.44
C GLU A 29 15.32 2.79 -10.74
N SER A 30 14.82 1.57 -10.92
CA SER A 30 15.67 0.45 -11.39
C SER A 30 16.28 0.75 -12.77
N GLY A 31 17.62 0.81 -12.81
CA GLY A 31 18.34 1.26 -14.02
C GLY A 31 19.85 1.24 -13.89
N TYR A 32 20.50 2.17 -14.56
CA TYR A 32 21.97 2.26 -14.64
C TYR A 32 22.51 3.48 -13.88
N ILE A 33 22.87 4.56 -14.55
CA ILE A 33 23.31 5.81 -13.92
C ILE A 33 22.17 6.82 -13.92
N ASN A 34 21.64 7.17 -15.09
CA ASN A 34 20.51 8.08 -15.30
C ASN A 34 19.36 7.40 -16.06
N MET A 35 19.66 6.35 -16.82
CA MET A 35 18.69 5.68 -17.69
C MET A 35 18.03 4.50 -16.99
N PRO A 36 16.75 4.25 -17.29
CA PRO A 36 16.03 3.10 -16.77
C PRO A 36 16.48 1.79 -17.43
N SER A 37 16.16 0.68 -16.77
CA SER A 37 16.24 -0.66 -17.35
C SER A 37 14.85 -1.24 -17.60
N GLY A 38 14.77 -2.34 -18.34
CA GLY A 38 13.56 -3.15 -18.50
C GLY A 38 13.25 -4.02 -17.27
N ARG A 39 13.95 -3.85 -16.16
CA ARG A 39 13.82 -4.66 -14.94
C ARG A 39 13.18 -3.87 -13.82
N ILE A 40 12.58 -4.60 -12.89
CA ILE A 40 12.15 -4.11 -11.57
C ILE A 40 12.65 -5.07 -10.50
N GLU A 41 12.73 -4.60 -9.26
CA GLU A 41 13.09 -5.42 -8.12
C GLU A 41 11.97 -6.39 -7.71
N ALA A 42 12.33 -7.35 -6.85
CA ALA A 42 11.37 -8.28 -6.26
C ALA A 42 10.24 -7.55 -5.53
N ASP A 43 9.06 -8.18 -5.53
CA ASP A 43 7.87 -7.65 -4.85
C ASP A 43 8.17 -7.29 -3.39
N GLY A 44 7.67 -6.13 -2.96
CA GLY A 44 7.89 -5.63 -1.61
C GLY A 44 9.29 -5.08 -1.34
N THR A 45 10.15 -4.90 -2.34
CA THR A 45 11.44 -4.25 -2.12
C THR A 45 11.25 -2.74 -1.98
N PHE A 46 11.59 -2.20 -0.81
CA PHE A 46 11.64 -0.76 -0.53
C PHE A 46 13.09 -0.28 -0.55
N ARG A 47 13.34 0.80 -1.27
CA ARG A 47 14.66 1.43 -1.33
C ARG A 47 14.57 2.89 -0.96
N MET A 48 15.58 3.40 -0.29
CA MET A 48 15.73 4.82 0.03
C MET A 48 17.19 5.20 -0.10
N GLY A 49 17.47 6.33 -0.73
CA GLY A 49 18.83 6.75 -0.99
C GLY A 49 18.99 8.26 -1.17
N TYR A 50 20.25 8.62 -1.27
CA TYR A 50 20.70 9.96 -1.59
C TYR A 50 21.62 9.89 -2.81
N SER A 51 21.37 10.79 -3.77
CA SER A 51 22.20 10.93 -4.96
C SER A 51 22.69 12.36 -5.11
N PHE A 52 23.93 12.47 -5.61
CA PHE A 52 24.56 13.72 -5.94
C PHE A 52 25.23 13.62 -7.30
N ALA A 53 24.82 14.48 -8.22
CA ALA A 53 25.41 14.57 -9.55
C ALA A 53 25.19 15.98 -10.09
N LYS A 54 26.14 16.90 -9.77
CA LYS A 54 26.00 18.34 -10.05
C LYS A 54 25.43 18.62 -11.46
N PRO A 55 24.39 19.49 -11.63
CA PRO A 55 23.82 20.40 -10.62
C PRO A 55 22.73 19.79 -9.73
N TYR A 56 22.46 18.50 -9.77
CA TYR A 56 21.38 17.85 -9.03
C TYR A 56 21.88 17.17 -7.77
N SER A 57 21.09 17.28 -6.70
CA SER A 57 21.15 16.37 -5.55
C SER A 57 19.74 15.94 -5.18
N SER A 58 19.54 14.69 -4.82
CA SER A 58 18.20 14.16 -4.54
C SER A 58 18.21 13.25 -3.33
N ILE A 59 17.19 13.36 -2.49
CA ILE A 59 16.75 12.29 -1.63
C ILE A 59 15.64 11.56 -2.40
N TRP A 60 15.73 10.25 -2.50
CA TRP A 60 14.77 9.46 -3.26
C TRP A 60 14.33 8.21 -2.51
N SER A 61 13.18 7.70 -2.86
CA SER A 61 12.68 6.39 -2.42
C SER A 61 11.98 5.68 -3.56
N SER A 62 12.06 4.36 -3.57
CA SER A 62 11.32 3.51 -4.49
C SER A 62 10.76 2.30 -3.78
N ILE A 63 9.70 1.74 -4.33
CA ILE A 63 9.06 0.54 -3.83
C ILE A 63 8.50 -0.28 -4.99
N THR A 64 8.79 -1.57 -5.00
CA THR A 64 8.04 -2.51 -5.82
C THR A 64 6.73 -2.81 -5.09
N LEU A 65 5.71 -1.99 -5.40
CA LEU A 65 4.43 -2.02 -4.68
C LEU A 65 3.60 -3.26 -5.04
N LEU A 66 3.77 -3.80 -6.22
CA LEU A 66 3.18 -5.04 -6.73
C LEU A 66 4.24 -5.78 -7.55
N PRO A 67 4.13 -7.10 -7.76
CA PRO A 67 5.16 -7.89 -8.44
C PRO A 67 5.67 -7.33 -9.77
N ARG A 68 4.90 -6.47 -10.42
CA ARG A 68 5.25 -5.86 -11.71
C ARG A 68 5.15 -4.34 -11.72
N VAL A 69 5.00 -3.70 -10.55
CA VAL A 69 4.80 -2.24 -10.44
C VAL A 69 5.82 -1.65 -9.49
N GLU A 70 6.72 -0.85 -10.02
CA GLU A 70 7.66 -0.04 -9.26
C GLU A 70 7.19 1.42 -9.24
N LEU A 71 7.06 1.97 -8.05
CA LEU A 71 6.79 3.39 -7.81
C LEU A 71 8.04 4.02 -7.22
N TYR A 72 8.37 5.23 -7.65
CA TYR A 72 9.49 5.97 -7.09
C TYR A 72 9.21 7.45 -7.01
N ALA A 73 9.79 8.07 -5.99
CA ALA A 73 9.65 9.48 -5.72
C ALA A 73 10.99 10.08 -5.30
N ARG A 74 11.22 11.33 -5.66
CA ARG A 74 12.41 12.05 -5.25
C ARG A 74 12.12 13.51 -4.92
N TYR A 75 12.91 14.03 -3.99
CA TYR A 75 13.00 15.44 -3.70
C TYR A 75 14.35 15.93 -4.25
N VAL A 76 14.30 16.61 -5.39
CA VAL A 76 15.47 17.02 -6.12
C VAL A 76 15.76 18.50 -5.88
N ARG A 77 17.02 18.83 -5.58
CA ARG A 77 17.57 20.18 -5.48
C ARG A 77 18.39 20.47 -6.74
N ILE A 78 18.15 21.63 -7.36
CA ILE A 78 18.95 22.13 -8.49
C ILE A 78 19.84 23.25 -7.96
N MET A 79 21.10 22.93 -7.77
CA MET A 79 22.09 23.82 -7.16
C MET A 79 22.38 25.02 -8.08
N GLY A 80 22.48 26.21 -7.47
CA GLY A 80 22.74 27.45 -8.15
C GLY A 80 21.51 28.12 -8.77
N ILE A 81 20.31 27.54 -8.64
CA ILE A 81 19.06 28.13 -9.09
C ILE A 81 18.29 28.58 -7.84
N PRO A 82 18.00 29.88 -7.64
CA PRO A 82 17.19 30.33 -6.50
C PRO A 82 15.78 29.72 -6.52
N GLY A 83 15.32 29.22 -5.37
CA GLY A 83 13.97 28.64 -5.24
C GLY A 83 12.88 29.73 -5.29
N PHE A 84 13.11 30.82 -4.58
CA PHE A 84 12.27 32.03 -4.61
C PHE A 84 13.16 33.26 -4.79
N ALA A 85 12.79 34.15 -5.70
CA ALA A 85 13.60 35.32 -6.06
C ALA A 85 13.89 36.26 -4.88
N ASN A 86 12.99 36.30 -3.88
CA ASN A 86 13.07 37.25 -2.75
C ASN A 86 13.23 36.56 -1.39
N ASN A 87 13.55 35.25 -1.34
CA ASN A 87 13.72 34.52 -0.07
C ASN A 87 15.00 33.67 -0.06
N SER A 88 16.09 34.24 0.42
CA SER A 88 17.37 33.56 0.54
C SER A 88 17.37 32.37 1.52
N ALA A 89 16.47 32.39 2.50
CA ALA A 89 16.34 31.30 3.48
C ALA A 89 15.82 29.99 2.84
N TYR A 90 15.08 30.07 1.74
CA TYR A 90 14.66 28.87 0.99
C TYR A 90 15.82 28.19 0.26
N GLY A 91 16.81 28.97 -0.17
CA GLY A 91 18.00 28.49 -0.89
C GLY A 91 17.70 28.06 -2.34
N ASP A 92 18.40 27.04 -2.81
CA ASP A 92 18.26 26.54 -4.18
C ASP A 92 16.87 26.01 -4.51
N TYR A 93 16.54 25.97 -5.78
CA TYR A 93 15.29 25.44 -6.30
C TYR A 93 15.15 23.94 -5.97
N LYS A 94 13.97 23.56 -5.53
CA LYS A 94 13.65 22.18 -5.16
C LYS A 94 12.35 21.74 -5.82
N ASP A 95 12.31 20.48 -6.24
CA ASP A 95 11.15 19.88 -6.87
C ASP A 95 10.82 18.51 -6.28
N LYS A 96 9.54 18.16 -6.31
CA LYS A 96 9.01 16.85 -5.94
C LYS A 96 8.61 16.13 -7.21
N VAL A 97 9.12 14.93 -7.38
CA VAL A 97 8.86 14.10 -8.55
C VAL A 97 8.34 12.75 -8.09
N ALA A 98 7.18 12.35 -8.57
CA ALA A 98 6.66 11.01 -8.41
C ALA A 98 6.48 10.35 -9.77
N SER A 99 6.84 9.09 -9.88
CA SER A 99 7.00 8.35 -11.11
C SER A 99 6.61 6.89 -10.92
N GLY A 100 6.37 6.19 -12.02
CA GLY A 100 6.05 4.77 -11.98
C GLY A 100 6.57 4.02 -13.19
N LYS A 101 6.86 2.74 -12.97
CA LYS A 101 7.28 1.77 -13.99
C LYS A 101 6.49 0.49 -13.85
N VAL A 102 6.10 -0.08 -14.97
CA VAL A 102 5.39 -1.36 -15.05
C VAL A 102 6.20 -2.32 -15.91
N LEU A 103 6.46 -3.51 -15.37
CA LEU A 103 7.07 -4.61 -16.11
C LEU A 103 5.97 -5.28 -16.96
N LEU A 104 6.08 -5.13 -18.27
CA LEU A 104 5.14 -5.71 -19.24
C LEU A 104 5.45 -7.17 -19.50
N LEU A 105 6.73 -7.49 -19.71
CA LEU A 105 7.22 -8.86 -19.97
C LEU A 105 8.36 -9.16 -19.01
N GLU A 106 8.35 -10.35 -18.45
CA GLU A 106 9.50 -10.89 -17.72
C GLU A 106 10.48 -11.50 -18.72
N GLU A 107 11.76 -11.45 -18.36
CA GLU A 107 12.78 -12.12 -19.16
C GLU A 107 12.59 -13.63 -19.09
N ASP A 108 12.65 -14.29 -20.23
CA ASP A 108 12.78 -15.74 -20.34
C ASP A 108 13.95 -16.11 -21.27
N TRP A 109 14.10 -17.40 -21.58
CA TRP A 109 15.19 -17.84 -22.43
C TRP A 109 15.25 -17.12 -23.80
N ASP A 110 14.10 -16.91 -24.43
CA ASP A 110 14.02 -16.34 -25.80
C ASP A 110 13.76 -14.83 -25.80
N MET A 111 13.08 -14.29 -24.76
CA MET A 111 12.57 -12.93 -24.75
C MET A 111 13.27 -12.07 -23.70
N PRO A 112 13.58 -10.79 -24.02
CA PRO A 112 14.03 -9.83 -23.01
C PRO A 112 12.88 -9.45 -22.08
N SER A 113 13.20 -8.99 -20.89
CA SER A 113 12.24 -8.25 -20.08
C SER A 113 11.86 -6.94 -20.76
N LEU A 114 10.60 -6.53 -20.67
CA LEU A 114 10.11 -5.29 -21.26
C LEU A 114 9.37 -4.47 -20.19
N ALA A 115 9.78 -3.22 -20.00
CA ALA A 115 9.12 -2.33 -19.05
C ALA A 115 8.75 -1.00 -19.71
N PHE A 116 7.60 -0.47 -19.29
CA PHE A 116 7.14 0.87 -19.61
C PHE A 116 7.16 1.74 -18.36
N GLY A 117 7.68 2.97 -18.48
CA GLY A 117 7.71 3.90 -17.35
C GLY A 117 7.34 5.32 -17.74
N ILE A 118 6.83 6.03 -16.74
CA ILE A 118 6.50 7.45 -16.84
C ILE A 118 7.13 8.18 -15.67
N ASN A 119 7.98 9.16 -15.99
CA ASN A 119 8.61 10.05 -15.02
C ASN A 119 7.78 11.31 -14.82
N ASP A 120 7.79 11.82 -13.57
CA ASP A 120 7.18 13.10 -13.21
C ASP A 120 5.68 13.15 -13.56
N VAL A 121 4.96 12.10 -13.19
CA VAL A 121 3.50 12.02 -13.30
C VAL A 121 2.85 13.03 -12.36
N GLN A 122 3.42 13.16 -11.16
CA GLN A 122 3.01 14.10 -10.13
C GLN A 122 4.20 14.94 -9.70
N GLY A 123 4.22 16.19 -10.10
CA GLY A 123 5.28 17.15 -9.84
C GLY A 123 5.06 18.42 -10.64
N THR A 124 6.15 19.12 -10.98
CA THR A 124 6.07 20.33 -11.80
C THR A 124 6.12 20.04 -13.31
N GLY A 125 6.38 18.79 -13.69
CA GLY A 125 6.58 18.39 -15.09
C GLY A 125 7.97 18.69 -15.65
N LEU A 126 8.91 19.21 -14.85
CA LEU A 126 10.28 19.55 -15.30
C LEU A 126 11.08 18.33 -15.79
N PHE A 127 10.80 17.16 -15.24
CA PHE A 127 11.48 15.91 -15.55
C PHE A 127 10.60 14.92 -16.33
N ARG A 128 9.50 15.41 -16.90
CA ARG A 128 8.51 14.57 -17.58
C ARG A 128 9.13 13.82 -18.76
N SER A 129 8.95 12.50 -18.72
CA SER A 129 9.33 11.60 -19.82
C SER A 129 8.52 10.31 -19.75
N SER A 130 8.34 9.66 -20.88
CA SER A 130 7.84 8.29 -20.97
C SER A 130 8.85 7.47 -21.76
N TYR A 131 8.97 6.19 -21.44
CA TYR A 131 9.93 5.32 -22.11
C TYR A 131 9.46 3.87 -22.16
N LEU A 132 10.04 3.13 -23.09
CA LEU A 132 10.02 1.69 -23.19
C LEU A 132 11.45 1.18 -23.13
N ALA A 133 11.73 0.19 -22.29
CA ALA A 133 13.05 -0.38 -22.09
C ALA A 133 12.97 -1.91 -22.14
N ALA A 134 13.87 -2.53 -22.90
CA ALA A 134 14.02 -3.97 -22.99
C ALA A 134 15.40 -4.38 -22.44
N SER A 135 15.44 -5.33 -21.50
CA SER A 135 16.68 -5.82 -20.88
C SER A 135 16.85 -7.32 -21.05
N LYS A 136 18.09 -7.75 -21.30
CA LYS A 136 18.46 -9.15 -21.42
C LYS A 136 19.78 -9.43 -20.71
N GLN A 137 19.81 -10.57 -20.00
CA GLN A 137 21.01 -11.02 -19.30
C GLN A 137 21.79 -12.05 -20.13
N PHE A 138 23.09 -11.86 -20.23
CA PHE A 138 24.04 -12.74 -20.91
C PHE A 138 25.15 -13.13 -19.91
N GLY A 139 24.90 -14.13 -19.11
CA GLY A 139 25.80 -14.52 -18.02
C GLY A 139 25.96 -13.38 -16.99
N ALA A 140 27.18 -12.87 -16.81
CA ALA A 140 27.46 -11.75 -15.89
C ALA A 140 27.12 -10.37 -16.47
N LEU A 141 26.76 -10.28 -17.75
CA LEU A 141 26.41 -9.02 -18.42
C LEU A 141 24.91 -8.86 -18.49
N ASP A 142 24.37 -7.77 -17.95
CA ASP A 142 23.00 -7.30 -18.14
C ASP A 142 22.99 -6.10 -19.08
N ALA A 143 22.24 -6.16 -20.17
CA ALA A 143 22.18 -5.13 -21.20
C ALA A 143 20.75 -4.64 -21.43
N THR A 144 20.60 -3.34 -21.65
CA THR A 144 19.30 -2.70 -21.94
C THR A 144 19.39 -1.85 -23.18
N LEU A 145 18.34 -1.92 -23.99
CA LEU A 145 18.05 -0.95 -25.05
C LEU A 145 16.68 -0.34 -24.77
N GLY A 146 16.53 0.95 -25.00
CA GLY A 146 15.25 1.61 -24.80
C GLY A 146 15.09 2.85 -25.65
N VAL A 147 13.86 3.34 -25.68
CA VAL A 147 13.48 4.57 -26.37
C VAL A 147 12.57 5.39 -25.47
N GLY A 148 12.75 6.71 -25.44
CA GLY A 148 11.95 7.61 -24.63
C GLY A 148 11.53 8.86 -25.36
N THR A 149 10.57 9.54 -24.75
CA THR A 149 10.03 10.83 -25.19
C THR A 149 10.08 11.84 -24.02
N GLY A 150 9.96 13.10 -24.33
CA GLY A 150 10.07 14.16 -23.33
C GLY A 150 11.52 14.40 -22.92
N ARG A 151 11.82 14.39 -21.60
CA ARG A 151 13.18 14.60 -21.13
C ARG A 151 14.14 13.49 -21.57
N ILE A 152 13.72 12.22 -21.56
CA ILE A 152 14.43 11.14 -22.24
C ILE A 152 14.09 11.28 -23.73
N SER A 153 15.05 11.74 -24.52
CA SER A 153 14.79 12.13 -25.90
C SER A 153 15.51 11.23 -26.89
N GLY A 154 14.82 10.19 -27.38
CA GLY A 154 15.32 9.21 -28.33
C GLY A 154 15.81 7.93 -27.69
N ALA A 155 16.68 7.19 -28.42
CA ALA A 155 17.21 5.91 -27.99
C ALA A 155 18.24 6.08 -26.88
N PHE A 156 18.24 5.14 -25.93
CA PHE A 156 19.23 5.00 -24.86
C PHE A 156 19.67 3.54 -24.73
N ALA A 157 20.80 3.34 -24.09
CA ALA A 157 21.34 2.01 -23.83
C ALA A 157 22.09 1.99 -22.50
N GLY A 158 22.17 0.83 -21.88
CA GLY A 158 22.97 0.59 -20.68
C GLY A 158 23.43 -0.85 -20.60
N ALA A 159 24.55 -1.06 -19.92
CA ALA A 159 25.04 -2.38 -19.62
C ALA A 159 25.68 -2.40 -18.22
N ARG A 160 25.49 -3.50 -17.49
CA ARG A 160 26.11 -3.78 -16.18
C ARG A 160 26.78 -5.13 -16.24
N TYR A 161 28.06 -5.17 -15.89
CA TYR A 161 28.86 -6.38 -15.82
C TYR A 161 29.16 -6.69 -14.35
N THR A 162 28.61 -7.80 -13.84
CA THR A 162 28.68 -8.22 -12.42
C THR A 162 29.21 -9.63 -12.33
N PRO A 163 30.53 -9.86 -12.41
CA PRO A 163 31.11 -11.18 -12.22
C PRO A 163 30.98 -11.62 -10.76
N ALA A 164 30.66 -12.89 -10.54
CA ALA A 164 30.42 -13.46 -9.20
C ALA A 164 31.63 -13.30 -8.28
N GLU A 165 32.84 -13.38 -8.86
CA GLU A 165 34.13 -13.33 -8.15
C GLU A 165 34.42 -11.95 -7.55
N TRP A 166 33.73 -10.90 -8.00
CA TRP A 166 33.98 -9.52 -7.54
C TRP A 166 33.20 -9.15 -6.27
N GLY A 167 32.51 -10.10 -5.65
CA GLY A 167 31.89 -9.89 -4.33
C GLY A 167 30.90 -8.70 -4.26
N GLY A 168 30.09 -8.52 -5.29
CA GLY A 168 29.06 -7.47 -5.35
C GLY A 168 29.53 -6.18 -6.03
N VAL A 169 30.71 -6.13 -6.61
CA VAL A 169 31.17 -5.03 -7.46
C VAL A 169 30.69 -5.24 -8.88
N ALA A 170 30.21 -4.18 -9.54
CA ALA A 170 29.82 -4.20 -10.94
C ALA A 170 30.35 -2.97 -11.70
N LEU A 171 30.65 -3.16 -12.97
CA LEU A 171 30.97 -2.08 -13.90
C LEU A 171 29.72 -1.72 -14.71
N VAL A 172 29.47 -0.43 -14.84
CA VAL A 172 28.29 0.10 -15.53
C VAL A 172 28.73 1.04 -16.63
N VAL A 173 28.14 0.87 -17.81
CA VAL A 173 28.22 1.82 -18.92
C VAL A 173 26.81 2.17 -19.39
N GLU A 174 26.60 3.44 -19.71
CA GLU A 174 25.29 3.92 -20.16
C GLU A 174 25.44 4.97 -21.25
N TYR A 175 24.52 4.99 -22.22
CA TYR A 175 24.29 6.13 -23.08
C TYR A 175 23.08 6.89 -22.59
N ASP A 176 23.31 8.04 -21.96
CA ASP A 176 22.28 8.94 -21.43
C ASP A 176 21.67 9.79 -22.54
N ALA A 177 20.39 9.58 -22.78
CA ALA A 177 19.61 10.29 -23.80
C ALA A 177 18.80 11.48 -23.24
N ASN A 178 19.04 11.91 -21.99
CA ASN A 178 18.31 13.04 -21.40
C ASN A 178 18.59 14.36 -22.16
N ASN A 179 17.53 15.10 -22.49
CA ASN A 179 17.60 16.42 -23.05
C ASN A 179 17.80 17.49 -21.98
N TYR A 180 18.98 17.69 -21.51
CA TYR A 180 19.32 18.65 -20.46
C TYR A 180 19.12 20.12 -20.85
N LYS A 181 18.94 20.43 -22.13
CA LYS A 181 18.71 21.82 -22.62
C LYS A 181 17.36 22.38 -22.13
N GLN A 182 16.42 21.51 -21.77
CA GLN A 182 15.09 21.88 -21.28
C GLN A 182 15.04 21.98 -19.74
N ASP A 183 16.10 21.59 -19.06
CA ASP A 183 16.13 21.62 -17.60
C ASP A 183 16.18 23.07 -17.10
N LYS A 184 15.55 23.31 -15.94
CA LYS A 184 15.54 24.64 -15.31
C LYS A 184 16.97 25.09 -15.01
N GLY A 185 17.30 26.28 -15.46
CA GLY A 185 18.65 26.85 -15.32
C GLY A 185 19.67 26.31 -16.30
N ALA A 186 19.26 25.54 -17.33
CA ALA A 186 20.17 25.04 -18.35
C ALA A 186 20.97 26.14 -19.08
N THR A 187 20.41 27.34 -19.18
CA THR A 187 21.01 28.52 -19.82
C THR A 187 21.72 29.44 -18.82
N GLN A 188 21.64 29.19 -17.51
CA GLN A 188 22.27 30.07 -16.52
C GLN A 188 23.75 29.78 -16.36
N THR A 189 24.53 30.84 -16.43
CA THR A 189 25.98 30.81 -16.20
C THR A 189 26.29 30.30 -14.79
N GLY A 190 27.19 29.33 -14.69
CA GLY A 190 27.63 28.76 -13.40
C GLY A 190 26.82 27.53 -12.89
N VAL A 191 25.65 27.19 -13.45
CA VAL A 191 24.88 26.02 -13.06
C VAL A 191 25.48 24.70 -13.56
N GLY A 192 26.29 24.76 -14.62
CA GLY A 192 26.99 23.59 -15.11
C GLY A 192 26.11 22.58 -15.83
N GLN A 193 25.66 22.94 -17.02
CA GLN A 193 24.84 22.12 -17.89
C GLN A 193 25.46 20.73 -18.15
N ARG A 194 24.62 19.68 -18.12
CA ARG A 194 24.97 18.33 -18.59
C ARG A 194 24.61 18.14 -20.05
N LYS A 195 25.23 17.13 -20.68
CA LYS A 195 24.98 16.78 -22.08
C LYS A 195 24.59 15.32 -22.21
N LYS A 196 23.92 14.96 -23.30
CA LYS A 196 23.76 13.55 -23.70
C LYS A 196 25.15 12.92 -23.90
N GLY A 197 25.27 11.65 -23.64
CA GLY A 197 26.52 10.95 -23.90
C GLY A 197 26.77 9.75 -23.00
N ILE A 198 28.00 9.22 -23.12
CA ILE A 198 28.41 8.03 -22.38
C ILE A 198 28.75 8.39 -20.94
N GLY A 199 28.26 7.58 -20.00
CA GLY A 199 28.60 7.56 -18.59
C GLY A 199 29.19 6.23 -18.20
N LEU A 200 30.11 6.25 -17.22
CA LEU A 200 30.72 5.07 -16.62
C LEU A 200 30.46 5.10 -15.12
N ALA A 201 30.26 3.93 -14.52
CA ALA A 201 30.12 3.83 -13.06
C ALA A 201 30.66 2.49 -12.52
N VAL A 202 30.94 2.51 -11.24
CA VAL A 202 31.20 1.34 -10.44
C VAL A 202 30.11 1.24 -9.38
N ASP A 203 29.40 0.13 -9.37
CA ASP A 203 28.41 -0.21 -8.35
C ASP A 203 29.04 -1.15 -7.33
N TYR A 204 28.64 -0.99 -6.08
CA TYR A 204 28.98 -1.92 -5.03
C TYR A 204 27.74 -2.20 -4.15
N ARG A 205 27.42 -3.47 -3.95
CA ARG A 205 26.35 -3.89 -3.08
C ARG A 205 26.84 -4.80 -1.96
N TRP A 206 26.48 -4.45 -0.74
CA TRP A 206 26.74 -5.22 0.45
C TRP A 206 25.45 -5.43 1.25
N GLY A 207 24.84 -6.60 1.08
CA GLY A 207 23.55 -6.91 1.71
C GLY A 207 22.46 -5.90 1.36
N TRP A 208 22.01 -5.15 2.35
CA TRP A 208 20.97 -4.13 2.17
C TRP A 208 21.51 -2.77 1.70
N LEU A 209 22.80 -2.57 1.77
CA LEU A 209 23.42 -1.30 1.39
C LEU A 209 23.98 -1.38 -0.02
N GLY A 210 23.80 -0.31 -0.78
CA GLY A 210 24.36 -0.18 -2.10
C GLY A 210 24.92 1.22 -2.33
N SER A 211 25.92 1.29 -3.21
CA SER A 211 26.51 2.54 -3.63
C SER A 211 26.94 2.49 -5.10
N GLN A 212 26.92 3.62 -5.74
CA GLN A 212 27.40 3.81 -7.11
C GLN A 212 28.27 5.06 -7.17
N LEU A 213 29.46 4.91 -7.75
CA LEU A 213 30.32 6.02 -8.14
C LEU A 213 30.29 6.15 -9.65
N ALA A 214 29.76 7.24 -10.14
CA ALA A 214 29.59 7.50 -11.57
C ALA A 214 30.50 8.63 -12.04
N PHE A 215 30.94 8.57 -13.30
CA PHE A 215 31.68 9.62 -13.96
C PHE A 215 31.08 9.90 -15.35
N ARG A 216 30.68 11.14 -15.56
CA ARG A 216 30.07 11.57 -16.80
C ARG A 216 30.26 13.06 -17.07
N ASP A 217 30.51 13.45 -18.31
CA ASP A 217 30.81 14.86 -18.75
C ASP A 217 31.92 15.52 -17.92
N GLY A 218 32.96 14.75 -17.53
CA GLY A 218 34.02 15.26 -16.67
C GLY A 218 33.61 15.52 -15.24
N LYS A 219 32.44 15.06 -14.80
CA LYS A 219 31.85 15.30 -13.46
C LYS A 219 31.56 14.00 -12.73
N PRO A 220 31.97 13.90 -11.45
CA PRO A 220 31.60 12.76 -10.63
C PRO A 220 30.12 12.82 -10.22
N GLY A 221 29.59 11.64 -9.93
CA GLY A 221 28.29 11.42 -9.31
C GLY A 221 28.34 10.30 -8.28
N ILE A 222 27.51 10.40 -7.28
CA ILE A 222 27.40 9.40 -6.21
C ILE A 222 25.91 9.07 -6.02
N ASN A 223 25.63 7.79 -5.82
CA ASN A 223 24.34 7.30 -5.35
C ASN A 223 24.58 6.33 -4.21
N ALA A 224 23.97 6.53 -3.05
CA ALA A 224 24.06 5.65 -1.89
C ALA A 224 22.66 5.34 -1.38
N TYR A 225 22.39 4.07 -1.09
CA TYR A 225 21.02 3.65 -0.74
C TYR A 225 21.00 2.43 0.17
N ALA A 226 19.86 2.25 0.81
CA ALA A 226 19.48 1.02 1.49
C ALA A 226 18.31 0.37 0.73
N SER A 227 18.31 -0.96 0.65
CA SER A 227 17.29 -1.79 0.00
C SER A 227 16.76 -2.81 1.00
N VAL A 228 15.48 -2.70 1.37
CA VAL A 228 14.84 -3.49 2.43
C VAL A 228 13.73 -4.36 1.84
N PRO A 229 13.79 -5.70 1.98
CA PRO A 229 12.75 -6.59 1.47
C PRO A 229 11.57 -6.65 2.45
N LEU A 230 10.53 -5.84 2.25
CA LEU A 230 9.36 -5.77 3.13
C LEU A 230 8.53 -7.06 3.15
N GLU A 231 8.68 -7.93 2.16
CA GLU A 231 8.08 -9.26 2.16
C GLU A 231 8.85 -10.28 3.03
N ALA A 232 10.02 -9.93 3.55
CA ALA A 232 10.70 -10.76 4.54
C ALA A 232 9.90 -10.81 5.84
N LYS A 233 9.83 -11.98 6.47
CA LYS A 233 9.08 -12.19 7.72
C LYS A 233 9.63 -11.32 8.86
N GLU A 234 10.91 -11.39 9.05
CA GLU A 234 11.63 -10.76 10.17
C GLU A 234 12.99 -10.25 9.69
N PHE A 235 13.37 -9.07 10.17
CA PHE A 235 14.70 -8.50 9.89
C PHE A 235 15.70 -8.81 10.99
N ILE A 236 15.21 -9.04 12.21
CA ILE A 236 16.03 -9.30 13.41
C ILE A 236 15.47 -10.55 14.12
N PRO A 237 16.32 -11.51 14.48
CA PRO A 237 15.90 -12.70 15.22
C PRO A 237 15.25 -12.35 16.57
N LYS A 238 14.21 -13.08 16.98
CA LYS A 238 13.47 -12.89 18.23
C LYS A 238 14.15 -13.60 19.39
N LEU A 239 15.19 -12.97 19.94
CA LEU A 239 16.05 -13.55 20.97
C LEU A 239 15.55 -13.30 22.41
N ASP A 240 14.82 -12.18 22.63
CA ASP A 240 14.43 -11.71 23.97
C ASP A 240 12.95 -12.00 24.28
N GLU A 241 12.31 -12.91 23.58
CA GLU A 241 10.94 -13.33 23.87
C GLU A 241 10.91 -14.66 24.61
N PRO A 242 9.85 -14.91 25.43
CA PRO A 242 9.67 -16.21 26.04
C PRO A 242 9.71 -17.34 25.01
N ALA A 243 10.50 -18.35 25.25
CA ALA A 243 10.52 -19.53 24.38
C ALA A 243 9.14 -20.20 24.33
N PRO A 244 8.77 -20.85 23.22
CA PRO A 244 7.60 -21.71 23.19
C PRO A 244 7.62 -22.70 24.33
N ASP A 245 6.46 -23.01 24.89
CA ASP A 245 6.35 -23.96 25.96
C ASP A 245 6.74 -25.37 25.46
N THR A 246 7.77 -25.96 26.03
CA THR A 246 8.25 -27.31 25.70
C THR A 246 8.36 -28.18 26.95
N GLU A 247 8.05 -27.65 28.12
CA GLU A 247 8.15 -28.33 29.38
C GLU A 247 7.05 -29.38 29.53
N VAL A 248 7.42 -30.65 29.43
CA VAL A 248 6.49 -31.74 29.61
C VAL A 248 6.29 -31.97 31.13
N MET A 249 5.07 -31.81 31.60
CA MET A 249 4.66 -32.11 32.96
C MET A 249 3.75 -33.37 32.98
N VAL A 250 3.69 -34.01 34.11
CA VAL A 250 2.69 -35.07 34.33
C VAL A 250 1.29 -34.42 34.32
N ARG A 251 0.52 -34.77 33.33
CA ARG A 251 -0.83 -34.23 33.18
C ARG A 251 -1.76 -34.83 34.26
N PRO A 252 -2.59 -34.02 34.94
CA PRO A 252 -3.52 -34.52 35.96
C PRO A 252 -4.61 -35.37 35.33
N SER A 253 -5.23 -36.24 36.14
CA SER A 253 -6.53 -36.78 35.83
C SER A 253 -7.60 -35.69 35.93
N LEU A 254 -8.78 -35.90 35.37
CA LEU A 254 -9.88 -34.92 35.48
C LEU A 254 -10.23 -34.67 36.97
N GLU A 255 -10.27 -35.71 37.80
CA GLU A 255 -10.53 -35.61 39.24
C GLU A 255 -9.46 -34.78 39.97
N GLN A 256 -8.17 -34.99 39.65
CA GLN A 256 -7.08 -34.14 40.19
C GLN A 256 -7.17 -32.69 39.72
N TRP A 257 -7.56 -32.48 38.48
CA TRP A 257 -7.81 -31.14 37.97
C TRP A 257 -8.89 -30.40 38.73
N ASP A 258 -9.99 -31.08 39.05
CA ASP A 258 -11.14 -30.52 39.77
C ASP A 258 -10.85 -30.30 41.25
N THR A 259 -10.06 -31.18 41.86
CA THR A 259 -9.83 -31.13 43.32
C THR A 259 -8.58 -30.34 43.71
N ASP A 260 -7.56 -30.29 42.88
CA ASP A 260 -6.30 -29.59 43.17
C ASP A 260 -6.10 -28.31 42.36
N PRO A 261 -6.23 -27.13 42.97
CA PRO A 261 -6.04 -25.86 42.31
C PRO A 261 -4.66 -25.63 41.74
N GLN A 262 -3.64 -26.40 42.16
CA GLN A 262 -2.25 -26.21 41.69
C GLN A 262 -2.10 -26.47 40.19
N TYR A 263 -2.84 -27.42 39.61
CA TYR A 263 -2.79 -27.71 38.19
C TYR A 263 -3.34 -26.54 37.34
N ARG A 264 -4.46 -25.96 37.78
CA ARG A 264 -5.08 -24.78 37.14
C ARG A 264 -4.15 -23.58 37.24
N ARG A 265 -3.58 -23.36 38.43
CA ARG A 265 -2.62 -22.29 38.69
C ARG A 265 -1.37 -22.41 37.77
N ALA A 266 -0.81 -23.61 37.64
CA ALA A 266 0.36 -23.86 36.79
C ALA A 266 0.07 -23.53 35.31
N LEU A 267 -1.14 -23.84 34.79
CA LEU A 267 -1.52 -23.48 33.44
C LEU A 267 -1.65 -21.96 33.27
N ILE A 268 -2.30 -21.28 34.20
CA ILE A 268 -2.47 -19.82 34.19
C ILE A 268 -1.10 -19.13 34.24
N GLU A 269 -0.22 -19.53 35.17
CA GLU A 269 1.14 -18.98 35.26
C GLU A 269 1.92 -19.10 33.96
N ARG A 270 1.73 -20.21 33.25
CA ARG A 270 2.39 -20.45 31.98
C ARG A 270 1.87 -19.54 30.87
N LEU A 271 0.56 -19.36 30.82
CA LEU A 271 -0.06 -18.43 29.86
C LEU A 271 0.36 -16.97 30.16
N LEU A 272 0.47 -16.60 31.44
CA LEU A 272 1.00 -15.30 31.83
C LEU A 272 2.46 -15.09 31.38
N LYS A 273 3.32 -16.10 31.53
CA LYS A 273 4.71 -16.07 31.05
C LYS A 273 4.80 -15.90 29.53
N GLN A 274 3.76 -16.25 28.78
CA GLN A 274 3.64 -16.00 27.34
C GLN A 274 3.01 -14.64 27.00
N ASP A 275 2.85 -13.76 28.01
CA ASP A 275 2.28 -12.41 27.89
C ASP A 275 0.77 -12.39 27.53
N PHE A 276 0.01 -13.43 27.90
CA PHE A 276 -1.45 -13.39 27.85
C PHE A 276 -2.03 -12.73 29.09
N LYS A 277 -3.18 -12.08 28.96
CA LYS A 277 -3.96 -11.47 30.03
C LYS A 277 -5.44 -11.85 29.91
N ASN A 278 -6.26 -11.55 30.94
CA ASN A 278 -7.69 -11.83 30.97
C ASN A 278 -7.97 -13.30 30.64
N ILE A 279 -7.31 -14.18 31.37
CA ILE A 279 -7.34 -15.63 31.14
C ILE A 279 -8.52 -16.23 31.90
N HIS A 280 -9.47 -16.85 31.19
CA HIS A 280 -10.57 -17.63 31.74
C HIS A 280 -10.43 -19.07 31.23
N LEU A 281 -10.43 -20.02 32.11
CA LEU A 281 -10.33 -21.44 31.80
C LEU A 281 -11.56 -22.18 32.27
N LYS A 282 -12.14 -22.99 31.40
CA LYS A 282 -13.23 -23.91 31.70
C LYS A 282 -12.88 -25.28 31.15
N VAL A 283 -13.05 -26.31 31.99
CA VAL A 283 -12.92 -27.69 31.59
C VAL A 283 -14.27 -28.37 31.75
N SER A 284 -14.77 -28.99 30.68
CA SER A 284 -16.03 -29.69 30.65
C SER A 284 -15.82 -31.06 30.01
N GLY A 285 -15.68 -32.11 30.84
CA GLY A 285 -15.35 -33.44 30.35
C GLY A 285 -14.05 -33.52 29.56
N HIS A 286 -14.14 -33.74 28.26
CA HIS A 286 -12.97 -33.84 27.36
C HIS A 286 -12.63 -32.55 26.64
N VAL A 287 -13.33 -31.46 26.96
CA VAL A 287 -13.15 -30.15 26.28
C VAL A 287 -12.50 -29.14 27.23
N VAL A 288 -11.46 -28.50 26.79
CA VAL A 288 -10.82 -27.36 27.48
C VAL A 288 -11.11 -26.10 26.70
N GLU A 289 -11.77 -25.14 27.35
CA GLU A 289 -12.07 -23.82 26.81
C GLU A 289 -11.18 -22.77 27.48
N ALA A 290 -10.53 -21.91 26.70
CA ALA A 290 -9.72 -20.83 27.21
C ALA A 290 -10.09 -19.53 26.53
N THR A 291 -10.47 -18.50 27.29
CA THR A 291 -10.57 -17.14 26.80
C THR A 291 -9.32 -16.38 27.21
N LEU A 292 -8.70 -15.66 26.28
CA LEU A 292 -7.46 -14.95 26.57
C LEU A 292 -7.25 -13.73 25.65
N THR A 293 -6.56 -12.73 26.20
CA THR A 293 -6.13 -11.53 25.47
C THR A 293 -4.63 -11.60 25.24
N ASN A 294 -4.21 -11.48 23.98
CA ASN A 294 -2.81 -11.35 23.62
C ASN A 294 -2.35 -9.88 23.73
N THR A 295 -1.25 -9.62 24.42
CA THR A 295 -0.75 -8.24 24.63
C THR A 295 0.56 -7.93 23.92
N ARG A 296 1.24 -8.92 23.35
CA ARG A 296 2.58 -8.75 22.76
C ARG A 296 2.66 -9.22 21.33
N ILE A 297 2.28 -10.44 21.04
CA ILE A 297 2.53 -11.10 19.76
C ILE A 297 1.74 -10.41 18.65
N SER A 298 2.42 -10.02 17.59
CA SER A 298 1.83 -9.25 16.48
C SER A 298 0.88 -10.09 15.60
N LEU A 299 1.09 -11.42 15.53
CA LEU A 299 0.30 -12.36 14.73
C LEU A 299 -0.66 -13.17 15.63
N ALA A 300 -1.95 -13.07 15.38
CA ALA A 300 -2.98 -13.78 16.16
C ALA A 300 -2.81 -15.30 16.12
N SER A 301 -2.55 -15.88 14.96
CA SER A 301 -2.34 -17.32 14.80
C SER A 301 -1.13 -17.83 15.59
N ARG A 302 -0.03 -17.08 15.62
CA ARG A 302 1.14 -17.38 16.44
C ARG A 302 0.82 -17.31 17.92
N ALA A 303 0.05 -16.29 18.33
CA ALA A 303 -0.39 -16.16 19.72
C ALA A 303 -1.26 -17.36 20.13
N VAL A 304 -2.26 -17.72 19.32
CA VAL A 304 -3.12 -18.88 19.57
C VAL A 304 -2.31 -20.17 19.61
N GLY A 305 -1.32 -20.34 18.71
CA GLY A 305 -0.44 -21.51 18.73
C GLY A 305 0.37 -21.65 20.03
N ARG A 306 0.88 -20.53 20.55
CA ARG A 306 1.57 -20.50 21.85
C ARG A 306 0.65 -20.87 23.01
N ALA A 307 -0.59 -20.33 23.01
CA ALA A 307 -1.61 -20.68 24.00
C ALA A 307 -2.00 -22.16 23.89
N ALA A 308 -2.31 -22.63 22.67
CA ALA A 308 -2.70 -24.02 22.43
C ALA A 308 -1.64 -25.02 22.91
N ARG A 309 -0.36 -24.72 22.65
CA ARG A 309 0.74 -25.56 23.14
C ARG A 309 0.81 -25.60 24.66
N SER A 310 0.70 -24.46 25.35
CA SER A 310 0.72 -24.39 26.79
C SER A 310 -0.47 -25.13 27.43
N ILE A 311 -1.66 -24.98 26.83
CA ILE A 311 -2.87 -25.68 27.27
C ILE A 311 -2.70 -27.19 27.08
N LEU A 312 -2.28 -27.64 25.91
CA LEU A 312 -2.11 -29.05 25.56
C LEU A 312 -1.17 -29.79 26.52
N LEU A 313 -0.09 -29.14 26.92
CA LEU A 313 0.91 -29.73 27.81
C LEU A 313 0.43 -29.87 29.27
N ARG A 314 -0.62 -29.15 29.69
CA ARG A 314 -1.08 -29.10 31.08
C ARG A 314 -2.55 -29.46 31.27
N ALA A 315 -3.31 -29.57 30.20
CA ALA A 315 -4.71 -29.97 30.23
C ALA A 315 -4.87 -31.39 30.84
N PRO A 316 -6.02 -31.72 31.48
CA PRO A 316 -6.27 -33.05 32.04
C PRO A 316 -6.05 -34.16 31.02
N LEU A 317 -5.70 -35.32 31.52
CA LEU A 317 -5.68 -36.57 30.74
C LEU A 317 -7.06 -36.82 30.15
N GLY A 318 -7.08 -37.26 28.88
CA GLY A 318 -8.34 -37.50 28.16
C GLY A 318 -8.93 -36.27 27.49
N THR A 319 -8.28 -35.09 27.54
CA THR A 319 -8.66 -33.92 26.72
C THR A 319 -8.60 -34.30 25.26
N ARG A 320 -9.72 -34.13 24.52
CA ARG A 320 -9.87 -34.41 23.11
C ARG A 320 -9.98 -33.14 22.27
N GLU A 321 -10.59 -32.11 22.84
CA GLU A 321 -10.87 -30.85 22.14
C GLU A 321 -10.35 -29.66 22.96
N ILE A 322 -9.77 -28.67 22.26
CA ILE A 322 -9.32 -27.41 22.85
C ILE A 322 -9.97 -26.27 22.08
N ARG A 323 -10.64 -25.36 22.80
CA ARG A 323 -11.23 -24.14 22.27
C ARG A 323 -10.52 -22.93 22.84
N ILE A 324 -10.08 -22.03 21.96
CA ILE A 324 -9.42 -20.80 22.36
C ILE A 324 -10.22 -19.61 21.83
N HIS A 325 -10.85 -18.90 22.75
CA HIS A 325 -11.56 -17.66 22.50
C HIS A 325 -10.56 -16.51 22.55
N TYR A 326 -10.14 -16.05 21.37
CA TYR A 326 -9.18 -14.98 21.23
C TYR A 326 -9.87 -13.61 21.31
N THR A 327 -9.40 -12.75 22.22
CA THR A 327 -9.97 -11.42 22.43
C THR A 327 -8.97 -10.32 22.07
N VAL A 328 -9.48 -9.19 21.56
CA VAL A 328 -8.75 -7.97 21.25
C VAL A 328 -9.41 -6.81 21.99
N SER A 329 -8.64 -6.06 22.76
CA SER A 329 -9.18 -4.97 23.59
C SER A 329 -10.38 -5.41 24.45
N GLY A 330 -10.35 -6.63 24.99
CA GLY A 330 -11.42 -7.20 25.79
C GLY A 330 -12.67 -7.58 25.01
N MET A 331 -12.69 -7.45 23.70
CA MET A 331 -13.78 -7.88 22.83
C MET A 331 -13.51 -9.26 22.27
N PRO A 332 -14.48 -10.20 22.31
CA PRO A 332 -14.38 -11.46 21.59
C PRO A 332 -14.12 -11.23 20.12
N PHE A 333 -13.18 -11.96 19.56
CA PHE A 333 -12.77 -11.76 18.18
C PHE A 333 -12.91 -13.02 17.34
N ALA A 334 -12.32 -14.12 17.78
CA ALA A 334 -12.39 -15.40 17.10
C ALA A 334 -12.24 -16.56 18.07
N THR A 335 -12.86 -17.69 17.72
CA THR A 335 -12.71 -18.96 18.41
C THR A 335 -11.95 -19.92 17.51
N TYR A 336 -10.83 -20.44 18.01
CA TYR A 336 -10.10 -21.53 17.40
C TYR A 336 -10.48 -22.83 18.11
N THR A 337 -11.10 -23.75 17.39
CA THR A 337 -11.47 -25.08 17.90
C THR A 337 -10.56 -26.13 17.28
N PHE A 338 -9.81 -26.79 18.13
CA PHE A 338 -8.94 -27.92 17.78
C PHE A 338 -9.68 -29.20 18.16
N PHE A 339 -10.26 -29.90 17.19
CA PHE A 339 -11.11 -31.07 17.40
C PHE A 339 -10.34 -32.31 17.80
N ASP A 340 -9.05 -32.36 17.64
CA ASP A 340 -8.18 -33.50 17.91
C ASP A 340 -6.89 -33.04 18.62
N ALA A 341 -6.90 -33.10 19.95
CA ALA A 341 -5.75 -32.69 20.76
C ALA A 341 -4.53 -33.60 20.56
N GLU A 342 -4.71 -34.86 20.16
CA GLU A 342 -3.63 -35.79 19.89
C GLU A 342 -2.88 -35.41 18.58
N ARG A 343 -3.63 -35.05 17.54
CA ARG A 343 -3.03 -34.52 16.29
C ARG A 343 -2.33 -33.19 16.52
N LEU A 344 -2.95 -32.32 17.34
CA LEU A 344 -2.31 -31.07 17.74
C LEU A 344 -0.97 -31.31 18.44
N GLN A 345 -0.88 -32.33 19.30
CA GLN A 345 0.38 -32.72 19.95
C GLN A 345 1.39 -33.26 18.95
N ARG A 346 0.95 -34.09 18.00
CA ARG A 346 1.82 -34.62 16.92
C ARG A 346 2.36 -33.49 16.05
N TYR A 347 1.54 -32.49 15.74
CA TYR A 347 1.98 -31.29 15.01
C TYR A 347 3.07 -30.53 15.78
N PHE A 348 2.85 -30.22 17.06
CA PHE A 348 3.86 -29.52 17.86
C PHE A 348 5.14 -30.33 18.10
N ASN A 349 5.07 -31.63 17.99
CA ASN A 349 6.24 -32.53 18.04
C ASN A 349 6.91 -32.72 16.68
N GLY A 350 6.43 -32.03 15.61
CA GLY A 350 6.97 -32.14 14.26
C GLY A 350 6.66 -33.45 13.53
N LEU A 351 5.71 -34.24 14.04
CA LEU A 351 5.26 -35.52 13.44
C LEU A 351 4.15 -35.35 12.40
N GLU A 352 3.48 -34.22 12.40
CA GLU A 352 2.47 -33.85 11.41
C GLU A 352 2.74 -32.42 10.87
N SER A 353 2.45 -32.21 9.60
CA SER A 353 2.52 -30.89 8.96
C SER A 353 1.27 -30.07 9.25
N ARG A 354 1.36 -28.74 9.08
CA ARG A 354 0.20 -27.84 9.18
C ARG A 354 -0.94 -28.25 8.25
N LYS A 355 -0.62 -28.71 7.05
CA LYS A 355 -1.61 -29.18 6.07
C LYS A 355 -2.40 -30.37 6.56
N GLN A 356 -1.77 -31.25 7.35
CA GLN A 356 -2.44 -32.40 7.96
C GLN A 356 -3.27 -31.99 9.17
N LEU A 357 -2.84 -30.98 9.92
CA LEU A 357 -3.58 -30.45 11.07
C LEU A 357 -4.79 -29.60 10.64
N ALA A 358 -4.67 -28.79 9.60
CA ALA A 358 -5.67 -27.77 9.20
C ALA A 358 -7.12 -28.30 9.08
N PRO A 359 -7.41 -29.51 8.57
CA PRO A 359 -8.76 -30.04 8.52
C PRO A 359 -9.41 -30.28 9.91
N TYR A 360 -8.62 -30.34 10.98
CA TYR A 360 -9.05 -30.58 12.36
C TYR A 360 -9.10 -29.28 13.17
N VAL A 361 -9.02 -28.13 12.52
CA VAL A 361 -9.09 -26.81 13.15
C VAL A 361 -10.22 -26.01 12.49
N ALA A 362 -11.22 -25.64 13.30
CA ALA A 362 -12.19 -24.63 12.90
C ALA A 362 -11.80 -23.27 13.47
N ILE A 363 -11.98 -22.23 12.67
CA ILE A 363 -11.80 -20.84 13.10
C ILE A 363 -13.12 -20.13 12.84
N ASP A 364 -13.85 -19.89 13.94
CA ASP A 364 -15.11 -19.18 13.91
C ASP A 364 -14.93 -17.77 14.46
N TYR A 365 -15.63 -16.83 13.84
CA TYR A 365 -15.67 -15.49 14.38
C TYR A 365 -16.56 -15.48 15.61
N ALA A 366 -16.06 -14.86 16.67
CA ALA A 366 -16.72 -14.93 17.96
C ALA A 366 -18.15 -14.41 17.90
N GLU A 367 -19.06 -15.17 18.43
CA GLU A 367 -20.38 -14.67 18.82
C GLU A 367 -20.23 -13.77 20.05
N PRO A 368 -21.10 -12.75 20.23
CA PRO A 368 -21.11 -11.98 21.45
C PRO A 368 -21.32 -12.97 22.60
N GLN A 369 -20.39 -13.02 23.55
CA GLN A 369 -20.61 -13.77 24.77
C GLN A 369 -21.82 -13.14 25.45
N LYS A 370 -22.91 -13.87 25.52
CA LYS A 370 -23.93 -13.60 26.54
C LYS A 370 -23.20 -13.71 27.87
N SER A 371 -23.09 -12.61 28.60
CA SER A 371 -22.47 -12.58 29.91
C SER A 371 -23.08 -13.70 30.72
N ALA A 372 -22.32 -14.76 30.92
CA ALA A 372 -22.66 -15.71 32.00
C ALA A 372 -22.68 -14.88 33.28
N GLY A 373 -23.79 -14.90 33.98
CA GLY A 373 -24.10 -14.02 35.09
C GLY A 373 -22.95 -13.92 36.08
N SER A 374 -22.76 -12.72 36.59
CA SER A 374 -21.77 -12.30 37.60
C SER A 374 -20.33 -12.77 37.36
N GLU A 375 -19.62 -12.06 36.56
CA GLU A 375 -18.16 -11.95 36.71
C GLU A 375 -17.90 -11.49 38.16
N ALA A 376 -17.43 -12.39 39.02
CA ALA A 376 -16.84 -11.97 40.27
C ALA A 376 -15.61 -11.13 39.94
N ILE A 377 -15.76 -9.82 40.00
CA ILE A 377 -14.66 -8.87 39.87
C ILE A 377 -13.76 -9.11 41.06
N LEU A 378 -12.56 -9.63 40.81
CA LEU A 378 -11.56 -9.78 41.83
C LEU A 378 -10.93 -8.39 42.09
N ASP A 379 -11.62 -7.62 42.95
CA ASP A 379 -11.07 -6.39 43.51
C ASP A 379 -10.03 -6.74 44.58
N GLY A 380 -8.88 -6.08 44.49
CA GLY A 380 -7.93 -6.11 45.61
C GLY A 380 -6.62 -6.86 45.36
N LEU A 381 -6.15 -6.88 44.14
CA LEU A 381 -4.80 -7.37 43.83
C LEU A 381 -3.74 -6.33 44.14
N GLU A 382 -3.37 -6.20 45.38
CA GLU A 382 -2.20 -5.42 45.80
C GLU A 382 -0.86 -6.17 45.62
N GLN A 383 -0.85 -7.34 45.01
CA GLN A 383 0.37 -8.15 44.88
C GLN A 383 0.49 -8.74 43.48
N GLU A 384 1.71 -9.02 43.06
CA GLU A 384 2.14 -9.66 41.81
C GLU A 384 1.48 -11.02 41.48
N TYR A 385 0.51 -11.45 42.26
CA TYR A 385 -0.10 -12.79 42.20
C TYR A 385 -1.55 -12.71 41.82
N PHE A 386 -1.97 -13.65 40.99
CA PHE A 386 -3.33 -13.87 40.53
C PHE A 386 -4.19 -14.56 41.60
N GLN A 387 -5.48 -14.27 41.58
CA GLN A 387 -6.50 -15.06 42.32
C GLN A 387 -7.25 -15.95 41.33
N THR A 388 -7.51 -17.17 41.74
CA THR A 388 -8.38 -18.12 41.03
C THR A 388 -9.74 -18.16 41.73
N HIS A 389 -10.80 -17.99 40.96
CA HIS A 389 -12.17 -18.20 41.43
C HIS A 389 -12.72 -19.50 40.83
N LEU A 390 -13.28 -20.32 41.66
CA LEU A 390 -14.03 -21.49 41.26
C LEU A 390 -15.54 -21.13 41.40
N ASP A 391 -16.25 -21.17 40.30
CA ASP A 391 -17.69 -21.05 40.31
C ASP A 391 -18.28 -22.45 40.35
N SER A 392 -18.94 -22.78 41.48
CA SER A 392 -19.35 -24.14 41.81
C SER A 392 -20.60 -24.64 41.06
N ASN A 393 -21.23 -23.79 40.22
CA ASN A 393 -22.54 -24.12 39.65
C ASN A 393 -22.57 -24.50 38.16
N GLU A 394 -21.51 -24.33 37.40
CA GLU A 394 -21.49 -24.61 35.94
C GLU A 394 -20.18 -25.23 35.42
N GLY A 395 -19.56 -26.09 36.15
CA GLY A 395 -18.21 -26.58 35.81
C GLY A 395 -17.14 -25.59 36.26
N ASP A 396 -15.92 -26.07 36.45
CA ASP A 396 -14.85 -25.27 37.03
C ASP A 396 -14.41 -24.18 36.07
N ILE A 397 -14.89 -22.95 36.28
CA ILE A 397 -14.40 -21.75 35.61
C ILE A 397 -13.29 -21.13 36.46
N VAL A 398 -12.08 -21.12 35.96
CA VAL A 398 -10.96 -20.42 36.56
C VAL A 398 -10.72 -19.12 35.82
N SER A 399 -10.96 -18.00 36.49
CA SER A 399 -10.79 -16.67 35.90
C SER A 399 -9.55 -16.00 36.48
N PHE A 400 -8.72 -15.46 35.64
CA PHE A 400 -7.59 -14.64 36.02
C PHE A 400 -7.60 -13.32 35.25
N ARG A 401 -7.66 -12.23 35.97
CA ARG A 401 -7.50 -10.86 35.46
C ARG A 401 -6.08 -10.41 35.74
N GLY A 402 -5.28 -10.22 34.68
CA GLY A 402 -3.92 -9.68 34.82
C GLY A 402 -3.93 -8.17 35.03
N GLU A 403 -4.38 -7.72 36.19
CA GLU A 403 -4.15 -6.37 36.65
C GLU A 403 -2.85 -6.34 37.44
N GLY A 404 -1.76 -5.98 36.77
CA GLY A 404 -0.59 -5.52 37.49
C GLY A 404 -0.96 -4.19 38.16
N ALA A 405 -0.91 -4.10 39.49
CA ALA A 405 -0.97 -2.81 40.22
C ALA A 405 0.26 -1.93 39.95
N GLY A 406 1.20 -2.39 39.13
CA GLY A 406 2.30 -1.58 38.64
C GLY A 406 1.85 -0.71 37.46
N LEU A 407 2.47 0.44 37.29
CA LEU A 407 2.44 1.23 36.06
C LEU A 407 2.79 0.30 34.91
N ASP A 408 1.78 -0.29 34.28
CA ASP A 408 1.93 -1.29 33.24
C ASP A 408 2.79 -0.70 32.15
N LYS A 409 3.92 -1.30 31.99
CA LYS A 409 5.04 -1.03 31.07
C LYS A 409 4.84 0.21 30.18
N ILE A 410 5.53 1.29 30.52
CA ILE A 410 5.61 2.46 29.64
C ILE A 410 6.08 1.99 28.26
N ARG A 411 5.24 2.15 27.26
CA ARG A 411 5.59 1.83 25.87
C ARG A 411 6.23 3.04 25.25
N VAL A 412 7.51 2.95 24.93
CA VAL A 412 8.22 4.01 24.23
C VAL A 412 8.30 3.69 22.75
N ALA A 413 7.86 4.63 21.92
CA ALA A 413 7.93 4.49 20.47
C ALA A 413 8.53 5.76 19.84
N PRO A 414 9.52 5.64 18.95
CA PRO A 414 10.03 6.78 18.19
C PRO A 414 8.98 7.28 17.19
N GLY A 415 9.04 8.56 16.88
CA GLY A 415 8.21 9.18 15.87
C GLY A 415 8.98 10.17 15.03
N LEU A 416 8.53 10.37 13.80
CA LEU A 416 9.12 11.28 12.84
C LEU A 416 8.00 11.99 12.06
N GLY A 417 7.98 13.32 12.17
CA GLY A 417 7.16 14.20 11.34
C GLY A 417 8.01 14.82 10.24
N ILE A 418 7.53 14.77 9.00
CA ILE A 418 8.23 15.34 7.83
C ILE A 418 7.24 16.18 7.03
N TYR A 419 7.64 17.41 6.71
CA TYR A 419 6.86 18.36 5.92
C TYR A 419 7.74 19.03 4.86
N PHE A 420 7.20 19.17 3.66
CA PHE A 420 7.91 19.76 2.53
C PHE A 420 7.27 21.08 2.09
N ASN A 421 8.12 22.00 1.60
CA ASN A 421 7.74 23.25 0.97
C ASN A 421 6.98 24.23 1.88
N ASP A 422 7.40 24.33 3.14
CA ASP A 422 7.10 25.53 3.90
C ASP A 422 7.79 26.75 3.22
N PRO A 423 7.07 27.86 2.99
CA PRO A 423 7.66 29.04 2.34
C PRO A 423 8.87 29.64 3.06
N SER A 424 8.99 29.45 4.37
CA SER A 424 10.13 29.95 5.16
C SER A 424 11.27 28.94 5.32
N GLY A 425 11.10 27.72 4.77
CA GLY A 425 12.12 26.67 4.83
C GLY A 425 11.64 25.40 4.16
N ALA A 426 12.33 24.96 3.11
CA ALA A 426 11.86 23.90 2.21
C ALA A 426 11.64 22.52 2.84
N PHE A 427 12.29 22.27 3.97
CA PHE A 427 12.20 20.99 4.69
C PHE A 427 12.02 21.25 6.18
N ARG A 428 10.91 20.76 6.73
CA ARG A 428 10.60 20.79 8.14
C ARG A 428 10.50 19.39 8.69
N TYR A 429 11.02 19.17 9.87
CA TYR A 429 10.99 17.87 10.54
C TYR A 429 10.85 18.01 12.05
N GLU A 430 10.37 16.94 12.65
CA GLU A 430 10.33 16.74 14.09
C GLU A 430 10.68 15.28 14.39
N VAL A 431 11.70 15.05 15.20
CA VAL A 431 12.07 13.73 15.75
C VAL A 431 11.66 13.72 17.21
N PHE A 432 10.88 12.75 17.61
CA PHE A 432 10.34 12.67 18.97
C PHE A 432 10.24 11.22 19.47
N ALA A 433 10.04 11.05 20.75
CA ALA A 433 9.68 9.80 21.40
C ALA A 433 8.33 9.97 22.09
N ASN A 434 7.43 9.02 21.89
CA ASN A 434 6.17 8.92 22.61
C ASN A 434 6.32 7.90 23.74
N ALA A 435 6.06 8.32 24.97
CA ALA A 435 5.91 7.46 26.13
C ALA A 435 4.41 7.30 26.43
N ALA A 436 3.88 6.11 26.21
CA ALA A 436 2.47 5.80 26.42
C ALA A 436 2.27 4.84 27.57
N ILE A 437 1.27 5.11 28.41
CA ILE A 437 0.77 4.23 29.43
C ILE A 437 -0.67 3.91 29.08
N GLU A 438 -1.04 2.63 29.13
CA GLU A 438 -2.42 2.17 28.92
C GLU A 438 -2.78 1.18 30.02
N LYS A 439 -3.90 1.43 30.68
CA LYS A 439 -4.44 0.56 31.72
C LYS A 439 -5.85 0.13 31.38
N GLN A 440 -6.12 -1.15 31.45
CA GLN A 440 -7.48 -1.67 31.39
C GLN A 440 -8.14 -1.53 32.76
N ALA A 441 -9.20 -0.72 32.86
CA ALA A 441 -9.91 -0.44 34.10
C ALA A 441 -11.20 -1.25 34.26
N GLY A 442 -11.62 -1.99 33.22
CA GLY A 442 -12.82 -2.82 33.20
C GLY A 442 -12.93 -3.58 31.87
N THR A 443 -14.00 -4.35 31.70
CA THR A 443 -14.27 -5.06 30.44
C THR A 443 -14.44 -4.04 29.31
N GLY A 444 -13.48 -4.03 28.36
CA GLY A 444 -13.45 -3.07 27.23
C GLY A 444 -13.15 -1.62 27.64
N LEU A 445 -12.93 -1.31 28.93
CA LEU A 445 -12.62 0.04 29.40
C LEU A 445 -11.10 0.23 29.53
N PHE A 446 -10.57 1.22 28.83
CA PHE A 446 -9.15 1.53 28.80
C PHE A 446 -8.90 3.01 29.14
N LEU A 447 -7.91 3.23 29.99
CA LEU A 447 -7.35 4.53 30.29
C LEU A 447 -6.00 4.63 29.58
N LYS A 448 -5.78 5.68 28.80
CA LYS A 448 -4.53 5.87 28.06
C LYS A 448 -3.99 7.28 28.27
N ALA A 449 -2.71 7.38 28.56
CA ALA A 449 -1.98 8.65 28.55
C ALA A 449 -0.71 8.53 27.69
N THR A 450 -0.44 9.54 26.87
CA THR A 450 0.75 9.58 26.01
C THR A 450 1.43 10.94 26.16
N THR A 451 2.68 10.91 26.52
CA THR A 451 3.55 12.09 26.59
C THR A 451 4.56 12.02 25.45
N GLN A 452 4.67 13.10 24.70
CA GLN A 452 5.67 13.25 23.64
C GLN A 452 6.88 14.02 24.17
N LEU A 453 8.07 13.50 23.93
CA LEU A 453 9.34 14.17 24.10
C LEU A 453 9.93 14.47 22.72
N THR A 454 9.95 15.74 22.34
CA THR A 454 10.62 16.20 21.11
C THR A 454 12.13 16.23 21.33
N VAL A 455 12.86 15.44 20.56
CA VAL A 455 14.33 15.33 20.64
C VAL A 455 14.98 16.42 19.80
N ASN A 456 14.50 16.62 18.57
CA ASN A 456 14.97 17.65 17.66
C ASN A 456 13.88 18.03 16.66
N GLN A 457 13.82 19.30 16.30
CA GLN A 457 12.83 19.78 15.32
C GLN A 457 13.22 21.16 14.77
N ASN A 458 12.74 21.48 13.60
CA ASN A 458 12.83 22.80 12.97
C ASN A 458 11.46 23.38 12.55
N VAL A 459 10.37 22.73 12.96
CA VAL A 459 8.99 23.18 12.67
C VAL A 459 8.70 24.52 13.33
N SER A 460 9.21 24.74 14.56
CA SER A 460 9.10 26.03 15.27
C SER A 460 9.74 27.21 14.54
N GLY A 461 10.67 26.94 13.60
CA GLY A 461 11.33 27.96 12.79
C GLY A 461 10.48 28.48 11.62
N VAL A 462 9.22 28.15 11.54
CA VAL A 462 8.28 28.71 10.57
C VAL A 462 7.98 30.16 10.96
N THR A 463 8.27 31.06 10.02
CA THR A 463 8.13 32.53 10.25
C THR A 463 6.89 33.10 9.58
N ASN A 464 6.36 32.44 8.55
CA ASN A 464 5.16 32.92 7.88
C ASN A 464 3.90 32.41 8.57
N PRO A 465 2.98 33.28 8.98
CA PRO A 465 1.70 32.86 9.51
C PRO A 465 0.89 32.10 8.47
N SER A 466 -0.06 31.30 8.92
CA SER A 466 -1.01 30.66 8.02
C SER A 466 -1.81 31.73 7.27
N ASN A 467 -1.99 31.51 5.97
CA ASN A 467 -2.86 32.31 5.10
C ASN A 467 -4.13 31.53 4.72
N SER A 468 -4.44 30.44 5.42
CA SER A 468 -5.66 29.65 5.21
C SER A 468 -6.91 30.49 5.46
N LEU A 469 -7.92 30.32 4.61
CA LEU A 469 -9.25 30.90 4.79
C LEU A 469 -10.18 30.00 5.61
N LEU A 470 -9.77 28.77 5.87
CA LEU A 470 -10.46 27.81 6.73
C LEU A 470 -10.02 27.99 8.18
N PRO A 471 -10.79 27.50 9.16
CA PRO A 471 -10.31 27.40 10.55
C PRO A 471 -8.94 26.71 10.62
N HIS A 472 -7.99 27.28 11.37
CA HIS A 472 -6.62 26.79 11.43
C HIS A 472 -6.52 25.51 12.28
N VAL A 473 -6.92 24.39 11.69
CA VAL A 473 -6.96 23.09 12.38
C VAL A 473 -5.62 22.34 12.32
N ARG A 474 -4.74 22.72 11.38
CA ARG A 474 -3.38 22.13 11.20
C ARG A 474 -2.31 23.15 10.92
N THR A 475 -2.62 24.26 10.27
CA THR A 475 -1.61 25.26 9.87
C THR A 475 -0.97 26.00 11.03
N ASP A 476 -1.58 25.99 12.22
CA ASP A 476 -1.00 26.51 13.46
C ASP A 476 0.01 25.58 14.14
N VAL A 477 0.35 24.43 13.54
CA VAL A 477 1.23 23.42 14.16
C VAL A 477 2.56 24.01 14.65
N ALA A 478 3.10 25.01 13.94
CA ALA A 478 4.35 25.66 14.32
C ALA A 478 4.27 26.31 15.70
N ASP A 479 3.12 26.90 16.05
CA ASP A 479 2.93 27.54 17.37
C ASP A 479 2.90 26.51 18.50
N TYR A 480 2.32 25.34 18.25
CA TYR A 480 2.38 24.23 19.19
C TYR A 480 3.83 23.76 19.42
N LYS A 481 4.68 23.79 18.39
CA LYS A 481 6.09 23.34 18.49
C LYS A 481 7.02 24.36 19.12
N LYS A 482 6.61 25.64 19.24
CA LYS A 482 7.38 26.68 19.96
C LYS A 482 7.33 26.52 21.49
N ASN A 483 6.31 25.82 22.02
CA ASN A 483 6.03 25.78 23.47
C ASN A 483 6.47 24.47 24.11
N GLY A 484 7.78 24.33 24.32
CA GLY A 484 8.37 23.23 25.08
C GLY A 484 8.50 21.91 24.31
N ASN A 485 9.41 21.07 24.79
CA ASN A 485 9.75 19.80 24.19
C ASN A 485 8.97 18.61 24.79
N VAL A 486 8.31 18.80 25.95
CA VAL A 486 7.53 17.74 26.61
C VAL A 486 6.06 18.14 26.60
N LYS A 487 5.20 17.27 26.11
CA LYS A 487 3.77 17.54 25.94
C LYS A 487 2.92 16.32 26.22
N LEU A 488 1.81 16.54 26.89
CA LEU A 488 0.75 15.54 27.02
C LEU A 488 -0.07 15.51 25.71
N THR A 489 0.23 14.57 24.81
CA THR A 489 -0.44 14.48 23.50
C THR A 489 -1.78 13.75 23.58
N GLN A 490 -1.91 12.75 24.45
CA GLN A 490 -3.17 12.02 24.66
C GLN A 490 -3.44 11.83 26.16
N ALA A 491 -4.71 11.93 26.53
CA ALA A 491 -5.25 11.50 27.82
C ALA A 491 -6.70 11.05 27.55
N LEU A 492 -6.93 9.75 27.46
CA LEU A 492 -8.15 9.16 26.90
C LEU A 492 -8.78 8.17 27.85
N VAL A 493 -10.10 8.17 27.83
CA VAL A 493 -10.95 7.06 28.32
C VAL A 493 -11.63 6.45 27.09
N ASN A 494 -11.39 5.18 26.84
CA ASN A 494 -11.99 4.44 25.74
C ASN A 494 -12.80 3.27 26.28
N GLN A 495 -14.05 3.18 25.89
CA GLN A 495 -14.89 2.01 26.12
C GLN A 495 -15.18 1.31 24.81
N PHE A 496 -14.75 0.07 24.68
CA PHE A 496 -15.04 -0.80 23.55
C PHE A 496 -16.22 -1.71 23.87
N PHE A 497 -17.03 -1.98 22.85
CA PHE A 497 -18.22 -2.82 22.93
C PHE A 497 -18.27 -3.77 21.73
N HIS A 498 -18.86 -4.94 21.96
CA HIS A 498 -19.22 -5.91 20.93
C HIS A 498 -20.70 -6.26 21.06
N PRO A 499 -21.61 -5.36 20.59
CA PRO A 499 -23.05 -5.50 20.86
C PRO A 499 -23.69 -6.68 20.13
N GLU A 500 -23.21 -7.00 18.95
CA GLU A 500 -23.69 -8.12 18.15
C GLU A 500 -22.57 -8.72 17.31
N GLN A 501 -22.77 -9.93 16.81
CA GLN A 501 -21.87 -10.58 15.89
C GLN A 501 -21.52 -9.65 14.72
N ARG A 502 -20.24 -9.41 14.49
CA ARG A 502 -19.70 -8.53 13.42
C ARG A 502 -19.89 -7.02 13.63
N VAL A 503 -20.48 -6.60 14.75
CA VAL A 503 -20.64 -5.19 15.10
C VAL A 503 -19.74 -4.85 16.29
N TYR A 504 -18.84 -3.91 16.07
CA TYR A 504 -17.94 -3.38 17.09
C TYR A 504 -18.23 -1.91 17.29
N ALA A 505 -18.16 -1.45 18.52
CA ALA A 505 -18.40 -0.06 18.86
C ALA A 505 -17.35 0.46 19.84
N ARG A 506 -17.11 1.77 19.80
CA ARG A 506 -16.21 2.47 20.70
C ARG A 506 -16.86 3.81 21.09
N ALA A 507 -16.80 4.11 22.39
CA ALA A 507 -17.03 5.44 22.92
C ALA A 507 -15.73 5.98 23.53
N SER A 508 -15.40 7.25 23.31
CA SER A 508 -14.15 7.84 23.74
C SER A 508 -14.35 9.24 24.27
N ALA A 509 -13.56 9.62 25.27
CA ALA A 509 -13.51 10.99 25.79
C ALA A 509 -12.08 11.35 26.20
N GLY A 510 -11.70 12.62 26.03
CA GLY A 510 -10.42 13.16 26.51
C GLY A 510 -9.61 13.91 25.45
N LEU A 511 -8.30 13.93 25.64
CA LEU A 511 -7.36 14.57 24.73
C LEU A 511 -6.98 13.58 23.62
N TYR A 512 -7.44 13.81 22.40
CA TYR A 512 -7.23 12.90 21.27
C TYR A 512 -5.82 13.00 20.68
N GLU A 513 -5.29 14.23 20.65
CA GLU A 513 -4.00 14.54 20.05
C GLU A 513 -3.45 15.89 20.59
N GLU A 514 -2.29 16.31 20.09
CA GLU A 514 -1.67 17.60 20.50
C GLU A 514 -2.61 18.79 20.29
N MET A 515 -3.40 18.81 19.19
CA MET A 515 -4.21 19.96 18.80
C MET A 515 -5.69 19.86 19.16
N PHE A 516 -6.23 18.68 19.41
CA PHE A 516 -7.66 18.48 19.66
C PHE A 516 -7.95 17.50 20.80
N GLY A 517 -9.03 17.79 21.51
CA GLY A 517 -9.65 16.89 22.47
C GLY A 517 -11.18 16.98 22.37
N GLY A 518 -11.88 16.01 22.92
CA GLY A 518 -13.33 15.96 22.85
C GLY A 518 -13.92 14.62 23.26
N THR A 519 -15.11 14.35 22.75
CA THR A 519 -15.87 13.11 22.97
C THR A 519 -16.41 12.61 21.64
N GLY A 520 -16.52 11.30 21.51
CA GLY A 520 -17.08 10.74 20.29
C GLY A 520 -17.19 9.23 20.31
N GLY A 521 -17.56 8.66 19.19
CA GLY A 521 -17.72 7.23 19.03
C GLY A 521 -17.54 6.76 17.60
N GLN A 522 -17.37 5.46 17.47
CA GLN A 522 -17.29 4.78 16.19
C GLN A 522 -18.07 3.47 16.28
N VAL A 523 -18.78 3.10 15.22
CA VAL A 523 -19.39 1.79 15.04
C VAL A 523 -18.86 1.19 13.77
N LEU A 524 -18.33 -0.02 13.85
CA LEU A 524 -17.79 -0.80 12.74
C LEU A 524 -18.64 -2.04 12.53
N TYR A 525 -19.10 -2.26 11.32
CA TYR A 525 -19.64 -3.53 10.85
C TYR A 525 -18.60 -4.23 9.97
N TYR A 526 -18.13 -5.40 10.44
CA TYR A 526 -17.11 -6.18 9.74
C TYR A 526 -17.58 -7.61 9.50
N PRO A 527 -18.19 -7.93 8.33
CA PRO A 527 -18.65 -9.28 8.03
C PRO A 527 -17.46 -10.23 7.89
N ALA A 528 -17.51 -11.34 8.58
CA ALA A 528 -16.38 -12.25 8.79
C ALA A 528 -15.67 -12.74 7.53
N ARG A 529 -16.38 -12.96 6.43
CA ARG A 529 -15.80 -13.48 5.19
C ARG A 529 -15.90 -12.50 4.02
N ALA A 530 -16.47 -11.32 4.24
CA ALA A 530 -16.59 -10.32 3.19
C ALA A 530 -15.23 -9.60 2.93
N PRO A 531 -14.95 -9.18 1.70
CA PRO A 531 -13.78 -8.37 1.41
C PRO A 531 -13.95 -6.90 1.84
N TRP A 532 -15.05 -6.56 2.47
CA TRP A 532 -15.41 -5.18 2.83
C TRP A 532 -15.79 -5.06 4.30
N ALA A 533 -15.60 -3.86 4.84
CA ALA A 533 -16.08 -3.43 6.13
C ALA A 533 -16.63 -2.01 6.01
N PHE A 534 -17.52 -1.64 6.89
CA PHE A 534 -18.12 -0.31 6.92
C PHE A 534 -18.11 0.26 8.33
N ASP A 535 -17.71 1.51 8.50
CA ASP A 535 -17.76 2.19 9.78
C ASP A 535 -18.34 3.61 9.68
N VAL A 536 -18.87 4.07 10.80
CA VAL A 536 -19.31 5.44 11.00
C VAL A 536 -18.69 5.95 12.30
N SER A 537 -18.08 7.13 12.25
CA SER A 537 -17.55 7.83 13.41
C SER A 537 -18.11 9.24 13.53
N VAL A 538 -18.40 9.65 14.76
CA VAL A 538 -18.84 11.01 15.11
C VAL A 538 -18.07 11.47 16.32
N ASP A 539 -17.39 12.64 16.21
CA ASP A 539 -16.59 13.21 17.29
C ASP A 539 -16.91 14.71 17.44
N ALA A 540 -17.27 15.12 18.65
CA ALA A 540 -17.38 16.52 19.06
C ALA A 540 -16.04 16.98 19.63
N LEU A 541 -15.36 17.87 18.91
CA LEU A 541 -13.97 18.23 19.15
C LEU A 541 -13.81 19.70 19.48
N LYS A 542 -12.85 20.00 20.34
CA LYS A 542 -12.44 21.37 20.68
C LYS A 542 -10.93 21.51 20.55
N GLN A 543 -10.48 22.63 19.96
CA GLN A 543 -9.06 22.87 19.77
C GLN A 543 -8.38 23.17 21.11
N ARG A 544 -7.23 22.53 21.35
CA ARG A 544 -6.44 22.69 22.57
C ARG A 544 -5.56 23.95 22.53
N ASN A 545 -5.20 24.43 23.67
CA ASN A 545 -4.20 25.52 23.80
C ASN A 545 -2.81 25.05 23.34
N VAL A 546 -2.02 25.98 22.81
CA VAL A 546 -0.66 25.74 22.32
C VAL A 546 0.32 25.23 23.38
N GLY A 547 0.04 25.41 24.66
CA GLY A 547 0.90 24.97 25.77
C GLY A 547 1.03 23.45 25.93
N GLY A 548 0.24 22.65 25.19
CA GLY A 548 0.36 21.20 25.14
C GLY A 548 -0.06 20.43 26.39
N TRP A 549 -0.69 21.11 27.37
CA TRP A 549 -1.22 20.53 28.61
C TRP A 549 -2.75 20.58 28.62
N MET A 550 -3.37 21.08 29.67
CA MET A 550 -4.82 21.24 29.77
C MET A 550 -5.23 22.63 29.27
N GLY A 551 -6.43 22.73 28.74
CA GLY A 551 -7.02 23.98 28.25
C GLY A 551 -7.36 23.95 26.76
N PHE A 552 -8.33 24.78 26.39
CA PHE A 552 -8.93 24.80 25.06
C PHE A 552 -9.04 26.22 24.52
N ARG A 553 -8.95 26.35 23.19
CA ARG A 553 -9.26 27.55 22.42
C ARG A 553 -10.76 27.62 22.13
N ASN A 554 -11.19 28.69 21.47
CA ASN A 554 -12.61 28.90 21.17
C ASN A 554 -13.13 28.02 20.02
N TYR A 555 -12.24 27.52 19.14
CA TYR A 555 -12.67 26.69 18.01
C TYR A 555 -13.18 25.32 18.46
N SER A 556 -14.41 25.02 18.06
CA SER A 556 -15.03 23.70 18.24
C SER A 556 -15.71 23.24 16.94
N THR A 557 -15.73 21.94 16.73
CA THR A 557 -16.33 21.36 15.55
C THR A 557 -16.86 19.96 15.86
N THR A 558 -17.81 19.50 15.04
CA THR A 558 -18.24 18.10 15.05
C THR A 558 -17.81 17.47 13.72
N THR A 559 -17.01 16.43 13.78
CA THR A 559 -16.71 15.60 12.61
C THR A 559 -17.68 14.43 12.55
N ALA A 560 -18.10 14.06 11.34
CA ALA A 560 -18.95 12.89 11.11
C ALA A 560 -18.52 12.26 9.81
N LEU A 561 -17.98 11.05 9.89
CA LEU A 561 -17.36 10.35 8.76
C LEU A 561 -17.93 8.94 8.66
N ALA A 562 -18.32 8.55 7.45
CA ALA A 562 -18.66 7.19 7.08
C ALA A 562 -17.55 6.62 6.19
N ALA A 563 -17.06 5.44 6.47
CA ALA A 563 -15.97 4.81 5.73
C ALA A 563 -16.37 3.43 5.19
N LEU A 564 -16.07 3.19 3.93
CA LEU A 564 -16.11 1.88 3.30
C LEU A 564 -14.68 1.41 3.06
N HIS A 565 -14.34 0.28 3.61
CA HIS A 565 -13.08 -0.40 3.42
C HIS A 565 -13.30 -1.57 2.50
N TYR A 566 -12.46 -1.71 1.48
CA TYR A 566 -12.54 -2.83 0.56
C TYR A 566 -11.16 -3.45 0.36
N ARG A 567 -11.05 -4.71 0.70
CA ARG A 567 -9.85 -5.48 0.45
C ARG A 567 -9.84 -5.94 -0.99
N LEU A 568 -8.91 -5.39 -1.74
CA LEU A 568 -8.72 -5.76 -3.13
C LEU A 568 -8.24 -7.21 -3.23
N PRO A 569 -8.61 -7.94 -4.29
CA PRO A 569 -8.10 -9.29 -4.57
C PRO A 569 -6.61 -9.29 -4.97
N ILE A 570 -5.91 -8.21 -4.69
CA ILE A 570 -4.46 -8.06 -4.84
C ILE A 570 -3.83 -8.20 -3.46
N SER A 571 -2.83 -9.05 -3.34
CA SER A 571 -2.19 -9.42 -2.08
C SER A 571 -1.89 -8.21 -1.17
N GLY A 572 -2.50 -8.19 0.00
CA GLY A 572 -2.28 -7.16 1.02
C GLY A 572 -2.82 -5.76 0.71
N MET A 573 -3.55 -5.56 -0.40
CA MET A 573 -4.08 -4.25 -0.78
C MET A 573 -5.46 -3.98 -0.16
N THR A 574 -5.63 -2.78 0.40
CA THR A 574 -6.92 -2.29 0.89
C THR A 574 -7.17 -0.88 0.35
N ALA A 575 -8.36 -0.66 -0.18
CA ALA A 575 -8.87 0.65 -0.55
C ALA A 575 -9.90 1.11 0.50
N THR A 576 -9.82 2.37 0.90
CA THR A 576 -10.78 2.99 1.83
C THR A 576 -11.32 4.26 1.22
N ALA A 577 -12.64 4.41 1.20
CA ALA A 577 -13.32 5.65 0.89
C ALA A 577 -14.01 6.15 2.16
N ARG A 578 -13.58 7.33 2.66
CA ARG A 578 -14.13 7.94 3.88
C ARG A 578 -14.77 9.27 3.53
N THR A 579 -16.07 9.37 3.75
CA THR A 579 -16.90 10.51 3.32
C THR A 579 -17.57 11.17 4.50
N GLY A 580 -17.70 12.50 4.48
CA GLY A 580 -18.43 13.25 5.48
C GLY A 580 -17.83 14.61 5.80
N ARG A 581 -18.00 15.05 7.07
CA ARG A 581 -17.53 16.35 7.56
C ARG A 581 -16.17 16.22 8.24
N PHE A 582 -15.20 16.96 7.72
CA PHE A 582 -13.83 17.01 8.20
C PHE A 582 -13.63 18.06 9.31
N LEU A 583 -12.41 18.16 9.82
CA LEU A 583 -12.04 18.92 11.02
C LEU A 583 -12.23 20.43 10.88
N ALA A 584 -11.98 20.99 9.69
CA ALA A 584 -12.21 22.41 9.40
C ALA A 584 -13.70 22.73 9.08
N GLY A 585 -14.58 21.73 9.14
CA GLY A 585 -16.00 21.85 8.84
C GLY A 585 -16.34 21.61 7.37
N ASP A 586 -15.37 21.37 6.52
CA ASP A 586 -15.52 21.06 5.11
C ASP A 586 -16.09 19.65 4.90
N LEU A 587 -16.84 19.48 3.81
CA LEU A 587 -17.50 18.23 3.43
C LEU A 587 -16.83 17.62 2.21
N GLY A 588 -16.60 16.31 2.24
CA GLY A 588 -15.96 15.66 1.09
C GLY A 588 -15.67 14.19 1.28
N THR A 589 -14.76 13.67 0.46
CA THR A 589 -14.34 12.27 0.45
C THR A 589 -12.83 12.16 0.43
N ARG A 590 -12.30 11.33 1.32
CA ARG A 590 -10.91 10.91 1.34
C ARG A 590 -10.81 9.49 0.81
N LEU A 591 -10.03 9.32 -0.22
CA LEU A 591 -9.66 8.03 -0.78
C LEU A 591 -8.29 7.65 -0.26
N GLU A 592 -8.15 6.45 0.25
CA GLU A 592 -6.88 5.91 0.72
C GLU A 592 -6.67 4.52 0.13
N MET A 593 -5.45 4.25 -0.33
CA MET A 593 -5.01 2.92 -0.70
C MET A 593 -3.79 2.55 0.13
N LYS A 594 -3.78 1.35 0.71
CA LYS A 594 -2.64 0.82 1.47
C LYS A 594 -2.35 -0.61 1.07
N ARG A 595 -1.07 -0.97 1.10
CA ARG A 595 -0.61 -2.35 1.04
C ARG A 595 0.06 -2.73 2.35
N ARG A 596 -0.28 -3.91 2.86
CA ARG A 596 0.38 -4.56 4.00
C ARG A 596 1.25 -5.69 3.49
N PHE A 597 2.53 -5.66 3.82
CA PHE A 597 3.52 -6.68 3.50
C PHE A 597 3.59 -7.74 4.59
N ARG A 598 4.26 -8.87 4.30
CA ARG A 598 4.38 -10.00 5.24
C ARG A 598 5.12 -9.63 6.53
N SER A 599 6.08 -8.73 6.48
CA SER A 599 6.75 -8.16 7.66
C SER A 599 5.82 -7.36 8.58
N GLY A 600 4.60 -7.05 8.14
CA GLY A 600 3.66 -6.14 8.79
C GLY A 600 3.85 -4.67 8.42
N PHE A 601 4.88 -4.30 7.65
CA PHE A 601 4.99 -2.96 7.07
C PHE A 601 3.79 -2.64 6.22
N GLN A 602 3.34 -1.39 6.28
CA GLN A 602 2.29 -0.89 5.42
C GLN A 602 2.78 0.36 4.68
N VAL A 603 2.47 0.45 3.41
CA VAL A 603 2.70 1.64 2.60
C VAL A 603 1.39 2.03 1.97
N GLY A 604 1.07 3.31 2.01
CA GLY A 604 -0.17 3.80 1.44
C GLY A 604 -0.09 5.26 1.01
N ALA A 605 -1.13 5.67 0.30
CA ALA A 605 -1.32 7.03 -0.15
C ALA A 605 -2.79 7.43 0.02
N TRP A 606 -3.01 8.73 0.21
CA TRP A 606 -4.36 9.28 0.27
C TRP A 606 -4.52 10.51 -0.60
N TYR A 607 -5.76 10.74 -0.99
CA TYR A 607 -6.19 11.94 -1.68
C TYR A 607 -7.57 12.34 -1.17
N THR A 608 -7.72 13.61 -0.73
CA THR A 608 -8.96 14.12 -0.16
C THR A 608 -9.55 15.21 -1.03
N LEU A 609 -10.80 15.04 -1.43
CA LEU A 609 -11.60 15.99 -2.20
C LEU A 609 -12.67 16.56 -1.29
N THR A 610 -12.70 17.87 -1.06
CA THR A 610 -13.74 18.52 -0.27
C THR A 610 -14.25 19.78 -0.94
N ASN A 611 -15.35 20.32 -0.44
CA ASN A 611 -15.87 21.63 -0.82
C ASN A 611 -15.12 22.79 -0.13
N GLY A 612 -14.12 22.50 0.69
CA GLY A 612 -13.25 23.50 1.33
C GLY A 612 -12.45 24.25 0.26
N ASN A 613 -12.60 25.56 0.23
CA ASN A 613 -11.94 26.41 -0.76
C ASN A 613 -10.59 26.89 -0.24
N ASP A 614 -9.57 26.04 -0.27
CA ASP A 614 -8.20 26.43 0.02
C ASP A 614 -7.51 26.92 -1.26
N ILE A 615 -7.55 28.24 -1.47
CA ILE A 615 -6.92 28.95 -2.59
C ILE A 615 -5.48 29.36 -2.31
N THR A 616 -4.96 29.05 -1.13
CA THR A 616 -3.58 29.38 -0.77
C THR A 616 -2.59 28.58 -1.61
N SER A 617 -1.48 29.19 -2.00
CA SER A 617 -0.48 28.55 -2.85
C SER A 617 -0.09 27.15 -2.34
N PRO A 618 -0.11 26.09 -3.19
CA PRO A 618 -0.31 26.09 -4.63
C PRO A 618 -1.77 26.09 -5.12
N GLY A 619 -2.75 26.29 -4.27
CA GLY A 619 -4.16 26.42 -4.64
C GLY A 619 -4.42 27.75 -5.37
N THR A 620 -5.44 27.77 -6.19
CA THR A 620 -5.97 28.98 -6.89
C THR A 620 -7.49 28.93 -6.88
N PRO A 621 -8.19 30.05 -7.11
CA PRO A 621 -9.65 30.02 -7.22
C PRO A 621 -10.20 29.06 -8.26
N ALA A 622 -9.45 28.85 -9.36
CA ALA A 622 -9.82 27.89 -10.42
C ALA A 622 -9.45 26.44 -10.08
N LYS A 623 -8.46 26.23 -9.21
CA LYS A 623 -7.97 24.91 -8.76
C LYS A 623 -7.63 24.98 -7.27
N PRO A 624 -8.63 24.85 -6.38
CA PRO A 624 -8.37 24.82 -4.95
C PRO A 624 -7.47 23.63 -4.59
N TYR A 625 -6.75 23.77 -3.50
CA TYR A 625 -5.88 22.72 -3.00
C TYR A 625 -6.68 21.54 -2.47
N HIS A 626 -6.24 20.34 -2.78
CA HIS A 626 -6.76 19.09 -2.21
C HIS A 626 -5.69 18.42 -1.36
N ASP A 627 -6.07 17.95 -0.16
CA ASP A 627 -5.15 17.27 0.72
C ASP A 627 -4.72 15.92 0.14
N LYS A 628 -3.43 15.61 0.25
CA LYS A 628 -2.83 14.38 -0.26
C LYS A 628 -1.54 14.07 0.45
N GLY A 629 -1.16 12.82 0.44
CA GLY A 629 0.12 12.38 0.98
C GLY A 629 0.34 10.89 0.82
N VAL A 630 1.49 10.47 1.31
CA VAL A 630 1.89 9.07 1.41
C VAL A 630 2.25 8.76 2.85
N PHE A 631 2.12 7.52 3.26
CA PHE A 631 2.52 7.08 4.58
C PHE A 631 3.18 5.71 4.55
N MET A 632 3.97 5.47 5.57
CA MET A 632 4.53 4.18 5.90
C MET A 632 4.23 3.86 7.36
N SER A 633 3.74 2.68 7.65
CA SER A 633 3.60 2.16 9.00
C SER A 633 4.64 1.08 9.25
N ILE A 634 5.41 1.22 10.30
CA ILE A 634 6.57 0.37 10.61
C ILE A 634 6.25 -0.47 11.85
N PRO A 635 6.06 -1.79 11.74
CA PRO A 635 5.84 -2.63 12.90
C PRO A 635 7.13 -2.69 13.73
N LEU A 636 7.10 -2.18 14.96
CA LEU A 636 8.28 -2.19 15.83
C LEU A 636 8.75 -3.63 16.12
N GLY A 637 7.82 -4.58 16.18
CA GLY A 637 8.13 -5.99 16.35
C GLY A 637 9.11 -6.52 15.31
N SER A 638 9.03 -6.09 14.05
CA SER A 638 9.96 -6.55 13.00
C SER A 638 11.39 -5.99 13.15
N MET A 639 11.54 -4.91 13.91
CA MET A 639 12.80 -4.18 14.10
C MET A 639 13.47 -4.47 15.46
N LEU A 640 12.83 -5.27 16.33
CA LEU A 640 13.29 -5.56 17.68
C LEU A 640 13.54 -7.05 17.85
N THR A 641 14.38 -7.39 18.82
CA THR A 641 14.67 -8.78 19.26
C THR A 641 13.49 -9.44 19.97
N LYS A 642 12.44 -8.68 20.24
CA LYS A 642 11.18 -9.11 20.85
C LYS A 642 9.99 -8.68 20.00
N ASP A 643 9.06 -9.59 19.74
CA ASP A 643 7.84 -9.25 19.03
C ASP A 643 6.96 -8.28 19.85
N THR A 644 6.33 -7.33 19.20
CA THR A 644 5.46 -6.34 19.83
C THR A 644 4.42 -5.80 18.83
N GLN A 645 3.25 -5.44 19.33
CA GLN A 645 2.12 -4.99 18.52
C GLN A 645 2.20 -3.56 17.98
N PRO A 646 2.85 -2.56 18.64
CA PRO A 646 2.86 -1.18 18.16
C PRO A 646 3.41 -1.04 16.74
N THR A 647 2.65 -0.30 15.93
CA THR A 647 2.97 -0.03 14.52
C THR A 647 2.90 1.47 14.27
N PRO A 648 3.96 2.25 14.62
CA PRO A 648 3.98 3.68 14.38
C PRO A 648 3.84 4.01 12.89
N ARG A 649 3.07 5.05 12.59
CA ARG A 649 2.84 5.57 11.24
C ARG A 649 3.67 6.82 11.01
N ILE A 650 4.43 6.86 9.94
CA ILE A 650 5.15 8.03 9.44
C ILE A 650 4.41 8.51 8.20
N ALA A 651 3.92 9.75 8.23
CA ALA A 651 3.27 10.35 7.08
C ALA A 651 4.19 11.42 6.46
N ILE A 652 4.23 11.46 5.15
CA ILE A 652 4.91 12.47 4.35
C ILE A 652 3.84 13.23 3.58
N SER A 653 3.68 14.50 3.91
CA SER A 653 2.71 15.37 3.28
C SER A 653 3.35 16.69 2.84
N PRO A 654 2.73 17.43 1.92
CA PRO A 654 3.06 18.84 1.75
C PRO A 654 2.95 19.59 3.08
N TRP A 655 3.54 20.81 3.16
CA TRP A 655 3.36 21.66 4.31
C TRP A 655 1.86 21.75 4.69
N THR A 656 1.59 21.75 5.98
CA THR A 656 0.24 21.60 6.53
C THR A 656 -0.80 22.51 5.88
N ARG A 657 -1.98 21.96 5.66
CA ARG A 657 -3.18 22.63 5.17
C ARG A 657 -4.35 22.30 6.09
N ASP A 658 -5.41 23.08 6.03
CA ASP A 658 -6.58 22.88 6.89
C ASP A 658 -7.70 22.09 6.19
N VAL A 659 -7.71 22.09 4.84
CA VAL A 659 -8.69 21.38 4.03
C VAL A 659 -8.53 19.85 4.15
N GLY A 660 -9.63 19.14 4.32
CA GLY A 660 -9.66 17.66 4.30
C GLY A 660 -8.96 16.99 5.48
N GLN A 661 -8.80 17.69 6.60
CA GLN A 661 -8.08 17.20 7.76
C GLN A 661 -8.98 16.40 8.70
N MET A 662 -8.40 15.37 9.33
CA MET A 662 -9.06 14.57 10.36
C MET A 662 -8.28 14.69 11.67
N ALA A 663 -9.00 14.60 12.79
CA ALA A 663 -8.36 14.40 14.09
C ALA A 663 -7.79 12.98 14.19
N ALA A 664 -6.76 12.79 15.01
CA ALA A 664 -6.28 11.47 15.35
C ALA A 664 -7.40 10.68 16.03
N SER A 665 -7.69 9.48 15.54
CA SER A 665 -8.67 8.61 16.18
C SER A 665 -8.14 8.13 17.55
N PRO A 666 -8.97 8.17 18.61
CA PRO A 666 -8.59 7.60 19.92
C PRO A 666 -8.34 6.08 19.88
N GLY A 667 -8.82 5.40 18.87
CA GLY A 667 -8.69 3.97 18.60
C GLY A 667 -9.60 3.58 17.45
N ASP A 668 -9.08 3.65 16.22
CA ASP A 668 -9.86 3.28 15.03
C ASP A 668 -10.17 1.79 15.04
N LEU A 669 -11.46 1.44 15.02
CA LEU A 669 -11.89 0.05 15.12
C LEU A 669 -11.45 -0.79 13.92
N TYR A 670 -11.44 -0.20 12.72
CA TYR A 670 -10.98 -0.93 11.54
C TYR A 670 -9.47 -1.23 11.62
N ASP A 671 -8.66 -0.27 12.01
CA ASP A 671 -7.21 -0.45 12.15
C ASP A 671 -6.86 -1.46 13.28
N ILE A 672 -7.69 -1.57 14.32
CA ILE A 672 -7.55 -2.56 15.40
C ILE A 672 -7.90 -3.96 14.89
N MET A 673 -8.97 -4.11 14.13
CA MET A 673 -9.53 -5.41 13.72
C MET A 673 -8.90 -5.95 12.41
N GLU A 674 -8.56 -5.08 11.47
CA GLU A 674 -8.05 -5.45 10.15
C GLU A 674 -6.84 -6.40 10.18
N PRO A 675 -5.81 -6.21 11.05
CA PRO A 675 -4.67 -7.12 11.10
C PRO A 675 -5.06 -8.55 11.44
N VAL A 676 -6.01 -8.74 12.35
CA VAL A 676 -6.43 -10.07 12.79
C VAL A 676 -7.29 -10.75 11.72
N TYR A 677 -8.26 -10.03 11.17
CA TYR A 677 -9.10 -10.55 10.06
C TYR A 677 -8.28 -10.90 8.82
N THR A 678 -7.26 -10.11 8.51
CA THR A 678 -6.34 -10.40 7.41
C THR A 678 -5.57 -11.69 7.63
N ASN A 679 -5.01 -11.88 8.83
CA ASN A 679 -4.28 -13.10 9.17
C ASN A 679 -5.17 -14.36 9.13
N MET A 680 -6.45 -14.23 9.48
CA MET A 680 -7.40 -15.33 9.48
C MET A 680 -7.89 -15.73 8.09
N ARG A 681 -7.93 -14.80 7.17
CA ARG A 681 -8.38 -15.06 5.78
C ARG A 681 -7.25 -15.55 4.90
N ASP A 682 -6.03 -15.07 5.17
CA ASP A 682 -4.87 -15.44 4.42
C ASP A 682 -4.32 -16.77 4.96
N ARG A 683 -4.21 -17.77 4.11
CA ARG A 683 -3.48 -19.01 4.39
C ARG A 683 -4.05 -19.86 5.54
N ASP A 684 -5.34 -20.22 5.50
CA ASP A 684 -5.98 -21.09 6.49
C ASP A 684 -6.06 -20.57 7.96
N GLY A 685 -5.61 -19.37 8.23
CA GLY A 685 -5.61 -18.78 9.56
C GLY A 685 -4.59 -19.36 10.54
N LEU A 686 -3.70 -20.25 10.09
CA LEU A 686 -2.71 -20.93 10.92
C LEU A 686 -1.25 -20.53 10.61
N GLN A 687 -1.03 -19.41 9.93
CA GLN A 687 0.31 -18.95 9.59
C GLN A 687 1.15 -18.71 10.86
N TYR A 688 2.34 -19.30 10.93
CA TYR A 688 3.25 -19.26 12.07
C TYR A 688 2.67 -19.85 13.37
N PHE A 689 1.64 -20.67 13.27
CA PHE A 689 0.99 -21.30 14.42
C PHE A 689 1.98 -22.11 15.28
N GLY A 690 2.92 -22.81 14.68
CA GLY A 690 3.97 -23.57 15.35
C GLY A 690 5.23 -22.79 15.70
N ASP A 691 5.26 -21.45 15.57
CA ASP A 691 6.47 -20.58 15.64
C ASP A 691 7.49 -20.79 14.51
N LEU A 692 7.32 -21.79 13.68
CA LEU A 692 8.13 -22.04 12.50
C LEU A 692 7.49 -21.39 11.27
N ASP A 693 8.32 -21.02 10.31
CA ASP A 693 7.80 -20.54 9.02
C ASP A 693 7.28 -21.74 8.20
N ASP A 694 6.00 -22.02 8.36
CA ASP A 694 5.30 -23.07 7.61
C ASP A 694 5.02 -22.64 6.15
N SER A 695 5.66 -21.62 5.63
CA SER A 695 5.49 -21.13 4.26
C SER A 695 5.84 -22.21 3.21
N TYR A 696 6.45 -23.31 3.66
CA TYR A 696 6.91 -24.42 2.82
C TYR A 696 5.79 -25.37 2.36
N ASP A 697 4.64 -25.41 3.03
CA ASP A 697 3.66 -26.48 2.83
C ASP A 697 2.49 -26.14 1.90
N GLN A 698 2.37 -24.90 1.45
CA GLN A 698 1.46 -24.58 0.37
C GLN A 698 2.21 -23.87 -0.74
N PRO A 699 2.20 -24.41 -1.98
CA PRO A 699 2.49 -23.55 -3.09
C PRO A 699 1.54 -22.36 -2.92
N ARG A 700 2.11 -21.16 -2.82
CA ARG A 700 1.39 -19.89 -2.83
C ARG A 700 0.30 -20.06 -3.88
N LYS A 701 -0.98 -19.98 -3.48
CA LYS A 701 -2.04 -19.93 -4.49
C LYS A 701 -1.62 -18.81 -5.40
N PRO A 702 -1.42 -19.05 -6.71
CA PRO A 702 -0.99 -18.00 -7.59
C PRO A 702 -1.93 -16.83 -7.37
N THR A 703 -1.38 -15.72 -6.92
CA THR A 703 -2.16 -14.48 -6.85
C THR A 703 -2.61 -14.18 -8.26
N VAL A 704 -3.65 -13.37 -8.43
CA VAL A 704 -4.04 -12.91 -9.77
C VAL A 704 -2.86 -12.27 -10.49
N VAL A 705 -1.97 -11.59 -9.77
CA VAL A 705 -0.73 -11.04 -10.35
C VAL A 705 0.23 -12.14 -10.83
N ASP A 706 0.27 -13.29 -10.16
CA ASP A 706 1.02 -14.47 -10.63
C ASP A 706 0.31 -15.15 -11.81
N ARG A 707 -1.01 -14.98 -11.92
CA ARG A 707 -1.83 -15.45 -13.05
C ARG A 707 -1.83 -14.48 -14.22
N ILE A 708 -1.49 -13.21 -14.01
CA ILE A 708 -0.98 -12.29 -15.03
C ILE A 708 0.43 -12.77 -15.43
N GLN A 709 0.69 -14.04 -15.37
CA GLN A 709 1.72 -14.59 -16.19
C GLN A 709 1.22 -14.45 -17.62
N TRP A 710 1.88 -13.60 -18.36
CA TRP A 710 1.95 -13.68 -19.80
C TRP A 710 2.55 -15.06 -20.19
N ALA A 711 2.24 -16.11 -19.39
CA ALA A 711 2.68 -17.47 -19.59
C ALA A 711 2.19 -18.01 -20.93
N ASN A 712 1.09 -17.47 -21.41
CA ASN A 712 0.56 -17.77 -22.72
C ASN A 712 1.08 -16.81 -23.80
N TRP A 713 1.97 -15.85 -23.47
CA TRP A 713 2.52 -14.95 -24.48
C TRP A 713 3.17 -15.69 -25.66
N LYS A 714 3.82 -16.81 -25.42
CA LYS A 714 4.37 -17.65 -26.51
C LYS A 714 3.26 -18.21 -27.40
N GLU A 715 2.18 -18.65 -26.77
CA GLU A 715 1.00 -19.18 -27.46
C GLU A 715 0.23 -18.04 -28.14
N ASP A 716 0.00 -16.92 -27.43
CA ASP A 716 -0.66 -15.74 -27.96
C ASP A 716 0.17 -15.10 -29.09
N ARG A 717 1.49 -15.07 -28.98
CA ARG A 717 2.38 -14.62 -30.05
C ARG A 717 2.26 -15.49 -31.28
N SER A 718 2.21 -16.83 -31.13
CA SER A 718 2.02 -17.71 -32.26
C SER A 718 0.66 -17.46 -32.92
N HIS A 719 -0.40 -17.30 -32.14
CA HIS A 719 -1.73 -16.98 -32.66
C HIS A 719 -1.81 -15.64 -33.36
N VAL A 720 -1.13 -14.60 -32.81
CA VAL A 720 -1.04 -13.28 -33.46
C VAL A 720 -0.26 -13.38 -34.78
N LEU A 721 0.87 -14.09 -34.79
CA LEU A 721 1.66 -14.30 -36.02
C LEU A 721 0.90 -15.12 -37.06
N ASP A 722 0.25 -16.20 -36.63
CA ASP A 722 -0.62 -17.01 -37.48
C ASP A 722 -1.79 -16.19 -38.03
N GLY A 723 -2.37 -15.35 -37.19
CA GLY A 723 -3.40 -14.38 -37.59
C GLY A 723 -2.90 -13.38 -38.62
N LEU A 724 -1.72 -12.82 -38.47
CA LEU A 724 -1.11 -11.86 -39.41
C LEU A 724 -0.78 -12.51 -40.77
N THR A 725 -0.55 -13.84 -40.81
CA THR A 725 -0.30 -14.62 -42.04
C THR A 725 -1.55 -15.26 -42.64
N SER A 726 -2.66 -15.25 -41.90
CA SER A 726 -3.92 -15.88 -42.31
C SER A 726 -4.67 -15.04 -43.36
N ALA A 727 -5.10 -15.70 -44.43
CA ALA A 727 -5.94 -15.10 -45.47
C ALA A 727 -7.29 -14.60 -44.92
N ASP A 728 -7.85 -15.30 -43.95
CA ASP A 728 -9.13 -14.95 -43.32
C ASP A 728 -9.02 -13.61 -42.53
N THR A 729 -7.89 -13.40 -41.85
CA THR A 729 -7.63 -12.12 -41.12
C THR A 729 -7.58 -10.96 -42.12
N TRP A 730 -6.85 -11.13 -43.24
CA TRP A 730 -6.75 -10.08 -44.25
C TRP A 730 -8.06 -9.83 -44.98
N LEU A 731 -8.87 -10.87 -45.15
CA LEU A 731 -10.24 -10.74 -45.69
C LEU A 731 -11.10 -9.90 -44.71
N GLN A 732 -11.05 -10.16 -43.41
CA GLN A 732 -11.77 -9.38 -42.40
C GLN A 732 -11.29 -7.95 -42.36
N VAL A 733 -9.98 -7.70 -42.38
CA VAL A 733 -9.39 -6.36 -42.49
C VAL A 733 -9.87 -5.64 -43.75
N GLY A 734 -9.86 -6.35 -44.88
CA GLY A 734 -10.36 -5.81 -46.16
C GLY A 734 -11.86 -5.45 -46.09
N MET A 735 -12.68 -6.34 -45.51
CA MET A 735 -14.10 -6.05 -45.28
C MET A 735 -14.29 -4.83 -44.34
N GLY A 736 -13.54 -4.74 -43.25
CA GLY A 736 -13.56 -3.57 -42.33
C GLY A 736 -13.22 -2.26 -43.04
N LEU A 737 -12.14 -2.25 -43.81
CA LEU A 737 -11.75 -1.10 -44.63
C LEU A 737 -12.81 -0.75 -45.70
N GLY A 738 -13.44 -1.77 -46.28
CA GLY A 738 -14.57 -1.59 -47.21
C GLY A 738 -15.77 -0.94 -46.56
N VAL A 739 -16.15 -1.37 -45.36
CA VAL A 739 -17.25 -0.76 -44.58
C VAL A 739 -16.88 0.67 -44.17
N ALA A 740 -15.62 0.93 -43.78
CA ALA A 740 -15.13 2.28 -43.48
C ALA A 740 -15.23 3.18 -44.72
N ALA A 741 -14.82 2.71 -45.89
CA ALA A 741 -14.91 3.46 -47.13
C ALA A 741 -16.37 3.77 -47.52
N LEU A 742 -17.29 2.81 -47.38
CA LEU A 742 -18.73 3.02 -47.61
C LEU A 742 -19.33 4.01 -46.61
N SER A 743 -18.93 3.92 -45.34
CA SER A 743 -19.38 4.85 -44.30
C SER A 743 -18.87 6.28 -44.49
N GLY A 744 -17.86 6.50 -45.31
CA GLY A 744 -17.33 7.79 -45.71
C GLY A 744 -18.33 8.72 -46.33
N SER A 745 -19.40 8.17 -46.94
CA SER A 745 -20.56 8.96 -47.44
C SER A 745 -21.29 9.71 -46.30
N LEU A 746 -21.20 9.24 -45.07
CA LEU A 746 -21.80 9.82 -43.87
C LEU A 746 -20.91 10.89 -43.22
N ASP A 747 -19.63 10.99 -43.57
CA ASP A 747 -18.66 11.90 -42.93
C ASP A 747 -19.09 13.37 -42.98
N LYS A 748 -19.42 13.86 -44.18
CA LYS A 748 -19.83 15.25 -44.37
C LYS A 748 -21.21 15.58 -43.75
N PRO A 749 -22.26 14.71 -43.87
CA PRO A 749 -23.51 14.94 -43.15
C PRO A 749 -23.36 14.96 -41.64
N ALA A 750 -22.59 14.02 -41.08
CA ALA A 750 -22.37 13.93 -39.64
C ALA A 750 -21.54 15.09 -39.08
N ASP A 751 -20.48 15.52 -39.77
CA ASP A 751 -19.71 16.70 -39.36
C ASP A 751 -20.55 17.99 -39.40
N ARG A 752 -21.37 18.18 -40.44
CA ARG A 752 -22.32 19.31 -40.49
C ARG A 752 -23.35 19.27 -39.35
N TRP A 753 -23.80 18.08 -38.96
CA TRP A 753 -24.66 17.93 -37.80
C TRP A 753 -23.91 18.27 -36.51
N ALA A 754 -22.68 17.77 -36.31
CA ALA A 754 -21.86 18.03 -35.15
C ALA A 754 -21.55 19.54 -35.00
N VAL A 755 -21.20 20.24 -36.10
CA VAL A 755 -20.97 21.68 -36.10
C VAL A 755 -22.23 22.44 -35.63
N ARG A 756 -23.43 22.10 -36.14
CA ARG A 756 -24.68 22.75 -35.74
C ARG A 756 -25.07 22.53 -34.29
N HIS A 757 -24.65 21.42 -33.69
CA HIS A 757 -24.98 21.04 -32.31
C HIS A 757 -23.81 21.23 -31.33
N THR A 758 -22.68 21.78 -31.78
CA THR A 758 -21.54 22.08 -30.92
C THR A 758 -21.97 22.95 -29.73
N GLY A 759 -21.65 22.53 -28.53
CA GLY A 759 -21.96 23.25 -27.29
C GLY A 759 -23.39 23.00 -26.75
N SER A 760 -24.26 22.22 -27.41
CA SER A 760 -25.52 21.78 -26.84
C SER A 760 -25.33 20.90 -25.60
N ARG A 761 -26.31 20.89 -24.69
CA ARG A 761 -26.28 20.02 -23.50
C ARG A 761 -26.14 18.53 -23.88
N PHE A 762 -26.82 18.14 -24.94
CA PHE A 762 -26.74 16.75 -25.46
C PHE A 762 -25.33 16.42 -25.98
N SER A 763 -24.76 17.25 -26.84
CA SER A 763 -23.40 17.02 -27.36
C SER A 763 -22.38 16.96 -26.26
N LYS A 764 -22.43 17.87 -25.27
CA LYS A 764 -21.54 17.86 -24.11
C LYS A 764 -21.70 16.59 -23.24
N ALA A 765 -22.91 16.13 -23.02
CA ALA A 765 -23.19 14.92 -22.24
C ALA A 765 -22.68 13.67 -22.96
N VAL A 766 -22.96 13.52 -24.26
CA VAL A 766 -22.51 12.39 -25.06
C VAL A 766 -20.97 12.37 -25.17
N ALA A 767 -20.34 13.53 -25.42
CA ALA A 767 -18.89 13.62 -25.45
C ALA A 767 -18.26 13.30 -24.08
N GLY A 768 -18.83 13.84 -23.00
CA GLY A 768 -18.34 13.59 -21.63
C GLY A 768 -18.41 12.12 -21.22
N VAL A 769 -19.51 11.44 -21.53
CA VAL A 769 -19.66 10.01 -21.24
C VAL A 769 -18.78 9.18 -22.19
N GLY A 770 -18.91 9.34 -23.49
CA GLY A 770 -18.28 8.45 -24.46
C GLY A 770 -16.77 8.60 -24.56
N ASN A 771 -16.20 9.76 -24.27
CA ASN A 771 -14.75 9.95 -24.25
C ASN A 771 -14.08 9.28 -23.03
N ASN A 772 -14.83 9.09 -21.93
CA ASN A 772 -14.31 8.46 -20.72
C ASN A 772 -14.67 6.96 -20.64
N LEU A 773 -15.58 6.45 -21.48
CA LEU A 773 -15.99 5.04 -21.49
C LEU A 773 -14.81 4.07 -21.67
N PRO A 774 -13.85 4.24 -22.58
CA PRO A 774 -12.74 3.33 -22.73
C PRO A 774 -11.85 3.26 -21.48
N LEU A 775 -11.62 4.40 -20.83
CA LEU A 775 -10.85 4.45 -19.59
C LEU A 775 -11.59 3.75 -18.44
N ALA A 776 -12.89 4.00 -18.33
CA ALA A 776 -13.76 3.37 -17.33
C ALA A 776 -13.87 1.86 -17.57
N ALA A 777 -14.04 1.42 -18.83
CA ALA A 777 -14.08 0.02 -19.20
C ALA A 777 -12.76 -0.68 -18.90
N GLY A 778 -11.63 -0.05 -19.22
CA GLY A 778 -10.29 -0.56 -18.87
C GLY A 778 -10.09 -0.66 -17.35
N GLY A 779 -10.53 0.34 -16.59
CA GLY A 779 -10.49 0.30 -15.12
C GLY A 779 -11.36 -0.82 -14.53
N ILE A 780 -12.58 -0.98 -15.02
CA ILE A 780 -13.48 -2.07 -14.59
C ILE A 780 -12.91 -3.43 -15.00
N ALA A 781 -12.43 -3.58 -16.22
CA ALA A 781 -11.78 -4.81 -16.68
C ALA A 781 -10.55 -5.13 -15.83
N GLY A 782 -9.74 -4.11 -15.47
CA GLY A 782 -8.61 -4.27 -14.54
C GLY A 782 -9.03 -4.79 -13.17
N LEU A 783 -10.07 -4.24 -12.58
CA LEU A 783 -10.61 -4.70 -11.30
C LEU A 783 -11.18 -6.11 -11.38
N LEU A 784 -11.91 -6.43 -12.44
CA LEU A 784 -12.49 -7.78 -12.66
C LEU A 784 -11.43 -8.82 -13.02
N ALA A 785 -10.36 -8.43 -13.73
CA ALA A 785 -9.22 -9.30 -13.99
C ALA A 785 -8.51 -9.72 -12.69
N LEU A 786 -8.59 -8.89 -11.66
CA LEU A 786 -7.99 -9.13 -10.35
C LEU A 786 -8.90 -9.93 -9.40
N ASP A 787 -10.11 -10.33 -9.83
CA ASP A 787 -11.06 -11.08 -9.01
C ASP A 787 -10.75 -12.59 -9.02
N ASP A 788 -10.20 -13.08 -7.91
CA ASP A 788 -9.88 -14.50 -7.73
C ASP A 788 -11.09 -15.42 -7.53
N SER A 789 -12.27 -14.85 -7.27
CA SER A 789 -13.47 -15.62 -6.96
C SER A 789 -14.11 -16.26 -8.20
N ASP A 790 -13.87 -15.70 -9.39
CA ASP A 790 -14.42 -16.16 -10.65
C ASP A 790 -13.34 -16.16 -11.75
N GLN A 791 -12.75 -17.34 -11.99
CA GLN A 791 -11.69 -17.52 -12.98
C GLN A 791 -12.14 -17.18 -14.41
N ARG A 792 -13.41 -17.47 -14.75
CA ARG A 792 -13.99 -17.19 -16.06
C ARG A 792 -14.06 -15.68 -16.31
N ARG A 793 -14.52 -14.93 -15.30
CA ARG A 793 -14.59 -13.47 -15.35
C ARG A 793 -13.21 -12.83 -15.40
N SER A 794 -12.29 -13.33 -14.59
CA SER A 794 -10.90 -12.88 -14.58
C SER A 794 -10.23 -13.08 -15.94
N ALA A 795 -10.36 -14.26 -16.56
CA ALA A 795 -9.81 -14.55 -17.87
C ALA A 795 -10.40 -13.65 -18.97
N ALA A 796 -11.73 -13.52 -19.03
CA ALA A 796 -12.39 -12.64 -20.00
C ALA A 796 -11.92 -11.18 -19.84
N SER A 797 -11.70 -10.73 -18.59
CA SER A 797 -11.24 -9.38 -18.28
C SER A 797 -9.79 -9.15 -18.72
N PHE A 798 -8.94 -10.14 -18.55
CA PHE A 798 -7.57 -10.11 -19.07
C PHE A 798 -7.55 -9.98 -20.59
N THR A 799 -8.26 -10.87 -21.27
CA THR A 799 -8.37 -10.83 -22.72
C THR A 799 -8.92 -9.49 -23.22
N ALA A 800 -9.85 -8.88 -22.46
CA ALA A 800 -10.36 -7.55 -22.76
C ALA A 800 -9.29 -6.45 -22.64
N LEU A 801 -8.46 -6.49 -21.60
CA LEU A 801 -7.36 -5.53 -21.44
C LEU A 801 -6.30 -5.67 -22.52
N GLU A 802 -5.91 -6.90 -22.84
CA GLU A 802 -4.94 -7.20 -23.90
C GLU A 802 -5.46 -6.73 -25.24
N ALA A 803 -6.69 -7.12 -25.59
CA ALA A 803 -7.32 -6.72 -26.83
C ALA A 803 -7.42 -5.18 -26.94
N GLY A 804 -7.80 -4.49 -25.86
CA GLY A 804 -7.85 -3.04 -25.78
C GLY A 804 -6.49 -2.38 -26.01
N LEU A 805 -5.44 -2.91 -25.38
CA LEU A 805 -4.07 -2.41 -25.53
C LEU A 805 -3.54 -2.63 -26.95
N VAL A 806 -3.68 -3.84 -27.48
CA VAL A 806 -3.26 -4.18 -28.85
C VAL A 806 -4.01 -3.32 -29.88
N GLY A 807 -5.34 -3.19 -29.72
CA GLY A 807 -6.16 -2.33 -30.57
C GLY A 807 -5.73 -0.87 -30.53
N MET A 808 -5.37 -0.36 -29.36
CA MET A 808 -4.88 1.01 -29.22
C MET A 808 -3.52 1.22 -29.90
N LEU A 809 -2.59 0.28 -29.73
CA LEU A 809 -1.29 0.31 -30.40
C LEU A 809 -1.41 0.22 -31.92
N ALA A 810 -2.27 -0.70 -32.40
CA ALA A 810 -2.57 -0.85 -33.83
C ALA A 810 -3.19 0.44 -34.43
N SER A 811 -4.09 1.07 -33.65
CA SER A 811 -4.67 2.37 -34.02
C SER A 811 -3.63 3.47 -34.13
N GLU A 812 -2.70 3.58 -33.18
CA GLU A 812 -1.63 4.60 -33.25
C GLU A 812 -0.70 4.36 -34.45
N ALA A 813 -0.36 3.12 -34.76
CA ALA A 813 0.37 2.76 -35.96
C ALA A 813 -0.41 3.13 -37.24
N GLY A 814 -1.70 2.83 -37.28
CA GLY A 814 -2.60 3.18 -38.37
C GLY A 814 -2.71 4.69 -38.60
N LYS A 815 -2.80 5.49 -37.54
CA LYS A 815 -2.80 6.96 -37.64
C LYS A 815 -1.54 7.50 -38.29
N TYR A 816 -0.39 6.94 -37.91
CA TYR A 816 0.88 7.34 -38.51
C TYR A 816 0.96 6.96 -39.99
N VAL A 817 0.50 5.74 -40.36
CA VAL A 817 0.53 5.27 -41.76
C VAL A 817 -0.44 6.05 -42.63
N VAL A 818 -1.66 6.31 -42.17
CA VAL A 818 -2.73 6.94 -42.98
C VAL A 818 -2.67 8.48 -42.92
N GLY A 819 -2.42 9.05 -41.75
CA GLY A 819 -2.26 10.49 -41.56
C GLY A 819 -3.49 11.30 -41.95
N ARG A 820 -4.70 10.83 -41.70
CA ARG A 820 -5.94 11.53 -42.06
C ARG A 820 -6.21 12.74 -41.13
N SER A 821 -6.57 13.87 -41.70
CA SER A 821 -6.93 15.08 -40.93
C SER A 821 -8.21 14.89 -40.13
N ARG A 822 -8.26 15.44 -38.91
CA ARG A 822 -9.47 15.43 -38.06
C ARG A 822 -10.52 16.41 -38.53
N PRO A 823 -11.84 16.16 -38.27
CA PRO A 823 -12.90 17.12 -38.59
C PRO A 823 -12.69 18.53 -38.04
N GLN A 824 -12.14 18.65 -36.85
CA GLN A 824 -11.87 19.97 -36.23
C GLN A 824 -10.80 20.79 -36.93
N ALA A 825 -9.92 20.18 -37.72
CA ALA A 825 -8.93 20.88 -38.49
C ALA A 825 -9.51 21.63 -39.72
N GLY A 826 -10.76 21.30 -40.10
CA GLY A 826 -11.47 21.98 -41.16
C GLY A 826 -10.98 21.71 -42.60
N MET A 827 -10.05 20.76 -42.77
CA MET A 827 -9.43 20.43 -44.06
C MET A 827 -10.26 19.49 -44.93
N GLY A 828 -11.34 18.93 -44.37
CA GLY A 828 -12.23 18.00 -45.05
C GLY A 828 -11.92 16.54 -44.84
N SER A 829 -12.85 15.64 -45.21
CA SER A 829 -12.77 14.21 -44.97
C SER A 829 -11.82 13.44 -45.89
N SER A 830 -11.29 14.08 -46.93
CA SER A 830 -10.40 13.46 -47.91
C SER A 830 -8.99 14.02 -47.84
N ASP A 831 -8.60 14.62 -46.73
CA ASP A 831 -7.27 15.17 -46.53
C ASP A 831 -6.39 14.19 -45.75
N PHE A 832 -5.30 13.73 -46.40
CA PHE A 832 -4.41 12.67 -45.87
C PHE A 832 -2.94 13.13 -45.95
N HIS A 833 -2.23 12.91 -44.88
CA HIS A 833 -0.78 13.21 -44.73
C HIS A 833 -0.03 11.97 -44.23
N PRO A 834 0.17 10.93 -45.05
CA PRO A 834 0.84 9.69 -44.63
C PRO A 834 2.22 9.93 -44.00
N LEU A 835 2.55 9.12 -43.00
CA LEU A 835 3.83 9.15 -42.28
C LEU A 835 4.11 10.48 -41.54
N ARG A 836 3.07 11.27 -41.25
CA ARG A 836 3.18 12.51 -40.50
C ARG A 836 2.65 12.36 -39.09
N SER A 837 3.47 12.74 -38.09
CA SER A 837 3.10 12.76 -36.70
C SER A 837 2.65 14.17 -36.29
N SER A 838 1.37 14.46 -36.44
CA SER A 838 0.74 15.65 -35.87
C SER A 838 -0.65 15.35 -35.31
N ASN A 839 -1.06 16.08 -34.28
CA ASN A 839 -2.41 15.89 -33.70
C ASN A 839 -3.54 16.10 -34.72
N ASP A 840 -3.34 16.97 -35.67
CA ASP A 840 -4.34 17.28 -36.71
C ASP A 840 -4.44 16.18 -37.77
N ALA A 841 -3.36 15.41 -37.99
CA ALA A 841 -3.29 14.29 -38.95
C ALA A 841 -3.51 12.92 -38.28
N ALA A 842 -4.18 12.84 -37.13
CA ALA A 842 -4.43 11.62 -36.35
C ALA A 842 -5.92 11.20 -36.36
N GLY A 843 -6.58 11.36 -37.54
CA GLY A 843 -8.01 11.09 -37.70
C GLY A 843 -8.37 9.61 -37.82
N PHE A 844 -7.64 8.82 -38.61
CA PHE A 844 -7.96 7.40 -38.89
C PHE A 844 -6.85 6.44 -38.47
N PRO A 845 -7.19 5.32 -37.82
CA PRO A 845 -8.47 5.00 -37.20
C PRO A 845 -8.64 5.67 -35.83
N SER A 846 -9.86 5.61 -35.28
CA SER A 846 -10.15 6.19 -33.97
C SER A 846 -9.70 5.27 -32.82
N GLY A 847 -8.65 5.68 -32.06
CA GLY A 847 -8.10 4.88 -30.97
C GLY A 847 -9.10 4.57 -29.84
N HIS A 848 -9.96 5.52 -29.48
CA HIS A 848 -10.99 5.30 -28.45
C HIS A 848 -12.06 4.29 -28.93
N ALA A 849 -12.47 4.40 -30.20
CA ALA A 849 -13.41 3.46 -30.79
C ALA A 849 -12.78 2.05 -30.84
N THR A 850 -11.60 1.92 -31.41
CA THR A 850 -10.87 0.65 -31.54
C THR A 850 -10.67 -0.03 -30.18
N ALA A 851 -10.20 0.73 -29.18
CA ALA A 851 -10.01 0.20 -27.82
C ALA A 851 -11.32 -0.28 -27.20
N MET A 852 -12.41 0.47 -27.36
CA MET A 852 -13.70 0.09 -26.78
C MET A 852 -14.30 -1.16 -27.45
N TRP A 853 -14.28 -1.25 -28.77
CA TRP A 853 -14.70 -2.45 -29.51
C TRP A 853 -13.88 -3.67 -29.12
N ALA A 854 -12.56 -3.53 -29.03
CA ALA A 854 -11.65 -4.58 -28.62
C ALA A 854 -11.94 -5.07 -27.20
N MET A 855 -12.15 -4.14 -26.23
CA MET A 855 -12.40 -4.52 -24.82
C MET A 855 -13.76 -5.16 -24.59
N VAL A 856 -14.81 -4.76 -25.27
CA VAL A 856 -16.15 -5.36 -25.06
C VAL A 856 -16.31 -6.72 -25.73
N THR A 857 -15.55 -7.02 -26.79
CA THR A 857 -15.69 -8.23 -27.58
C THR A 857 -15.46 -9.51 -26.77
N PRO A 858 -14.43 -9.65 -25.92
CA PRO A 858 -14.26 -10.83 -25.08
C PRO A 858 -15.45 -11.10 -24.18
N TYR A 859 -15.97 -10.07 -23.51
CA TYR A 859 -17.16 -10.21 -22.65
C TYR A 859 -18.42 -10.55 -23.46
N ALA A 860 -18.63 -9.89 -24.61
CA ALA A 860 -19.81 -10.13 -25.43
C ALA A 860 -19.85 -11.57 -25.93
N LYS A 861 -18.69 -12.15 -26.30
CA LYS A 861 -18.55 -13.53 -26.74
C LYS A 861 -18.68 -14.51 -25.58
N GLU A 862 -17.96 -14.26 -24.47
CA GLU A 862 -17.88 -15.18 -23.33
C GLU A 862 -19.24 -15.33 -22.61
N TYR A 863 -19.96 -14.21 -22.45
CA TYR A 863 -21.23 -14.18 -21.74
C TYR A 863 -22.45 -14.12 -22.67
N GLN A 864 -22.26 -14.20 -23.99
CA GLN A 864 -23.31 -14.10 -24.99
C GLN A 864 -24.17 -12.83 -24.81
N THR A 865 -23.51 -11.69 -24.56
CA THR A 865 -24.11 -10.39 -24.25
C THR A 865 -23.85 -9.36 -25.35
N PRO A 866 -24.48 -9.49 -26.54
CA PRO A 866 -24.19 -8.60 -27.69
C PRO A 866 -24.57 -7.14 -27.43
N TRP A 867 -25.44 -6.84 -26.46
CA TRP A 867 -25.78 -5.48 -26.08
C TRP A 867 -24.57 -4.64 -25.59
N LEU A 868 -23.47 -5.29 -25.15
CA LEU A 868 -22.23 -4.60 -24.76
C LEU A 868 -21.62 -3.81 -25.94
N TYR A 869 -21.84 -4.24 -27.17
CA TYR A 869 -21.41 -3.45 -28.34
C TYR A 869 -22.12 -2.09 -28.43
N GLY A 870 -23.25 -1.93 -27.75
CA GLY A 870 -23.90 -0.61 -27.59
C GLY A 870 -23.00 0.42 -26.89
N LEU A 871 -22.17 0.00 -25.93
CA LEU A 871 -21.21 0.88 -25.27
C LEU A 871 -20.10 1.36 -26.24
N ALA A 872 -19.64 0.46 -27.11
CA ALA A 872 -18.68 0.82 -28.15
C ALA A 872 -19.31 1.81 -29.16
N ALA A 873 -20.56 1.56 -29.55
CA ALA A 873 -21.31 2.48 -30.43
C ALA A 873 -21.49 3.88 -29.80
N VAL A 874 -21.76 3.97 -28.49
CA VAL A 874 -21.80 5.25 -27.77
C VAL A 874 -20.47 5.98 -27.86
N THR A 875 -19.34 5.26 -27.73
CA THR A 875 -18.01 5.84 -27.91
C THR A 875 -17.82 6.38 -29.33
N ASN A 876 -18.23 5.64 -30.36
CA ASN A 876 -18.18 6.11 -31.75
C ASN A 876 -18.97 7.42 -31.94
N LEU A 877 -20.20 7.47 -31.43
CA LEU A 877 -21.05 8.66 -31.50
C LEU A 877 -20.42 9.86 -30.79
N ALA A 878 -19.82 9.61 -29.61
CA ALA A 878 -19.13 10.67 -28.86
C ALA A 878 -17.95 11.27 -29.62
N ARG A 879 -17.14 10.41 -30.26
CA ARG A 879 -15.98 10.86 -31.06
C ARG A 879 -16.36 11.68 -32.27
N VAL A 880 -17.51 11.34 -32.90
CA VAL A 880 -18.09 12.10 -34.04
C VAL A 880 -18.70 13.41 -33.53
N ALA A 881 -19.50 13.38 -32.47
CA ALA A 881 -20.14 14.57 -31.91
C ALA A 881 -19.12 15.61 -31.40
N ASP A 882 -17.97 15.16 -30.88
CA ASP A 882 -16.87 16.00 -30.41
C ASP A 882 -15.91 16.44 -31.55
N ARG A 883 -16.23 16.09 -32.80
CA ARG A 883 -15.46 16.42 -34.02
C ARG A 883 -14.00 15.95 -33.97
N GLN A 884 -13.71 14.92 -33.16
CA GLN A 884 -12.38 14.32 -33.10
C GLN A 884 -12.14 13.34 -34.26
N HIS A 885 -13.21 12.72 -34.74
CA HIS A 885 -13.16 11.72 -35.80
C HIS A 885 -14.37 11.83 -36.76
N PHE A 886 -14.17 11.45 -37.99
CA PHE A 886 -15.26 11.22 -38.93
C PHE A 886 -15.96 9.87 -38.63
N VAL A 887 -17.17 9.65 -39.18
CA VAL A 887 -17.88 8.37 -38.99
C VAL A 887 -17.03 7.22 -39.49
N SER A 888 -16.43 7.34 -40.64
CA SER A 888 -15.57 6.33 -41.23
C SER A 888 -14.33 5.98 -40.39
N ASP A 889 -13.82 6.93 -39.60
CA ASP A 889 -12.69 6.72 -38.69
C ASP A 889 -13.05 5.82 -37.50
N THR A 890 -14.32 5.78 -37.12
CA THR A 890 -14.82 5.05 -35.95
C THR A 890 -15.39 3.67 -36.31
N VAL A 891 -15.62 3.40 -37.58
CA VAL A 891 -16.19 2.13 -38.09
C VAL A 891 -15.10 1.22 -38.66
N GLY A 892 -13.98 1.77 -39.10
CA GLY A 892 -12.86 1.06 -39.76
C GLY A 892 -11.81 0.44 -38.80
#